data_627a9c4f049bce17f4bc0090fc1cf0cf
#
_entry.id   627a9c4f049bce17f4bc0090fc1cf0cf
#
_cell.length_a   1.000
_cell.length_b   1.000
_cell.length_c   1.000
_cell.angle_alpha   90.00
_cell.angle_beta   90.00
_cell.angle_gamma   90.00
#
_symmetry.space_group_name_H-M   'P 1'
#
loop_
_entity.id
_entity.type
_entity.pdbx_description
1 polymer ?
#
loop_
_entity_poly.entity_id
_entity_poly.type
_entity_poly.pdbx_seq_one_letter_code
_entity_poly.pdbx_strand_id
1 'polypeptide(L)'
;MQNVLTFFKTHRRALTGALLCFFLFAVFAAVWLTHIRGQGDKSSSWAINDQFHSFAAIEEKMEQRFSCDRDLLALSLVLAAEDTETPPEGELELILTDSATGEELARSTGDMRYIYNGWDAYYTTLGLDRFVENPGEAVEYTLTLIPHYTGEGRLCVGYEEGGMPAGVSLTVDGEEVDGTVAMLGTQARVGGFLTKFYWVFALGCIAAAGLLYWLYCRRTVPLHRMVFCAVLVLGFAFNVLLPPYASPDEKYHINQSFTLASTLYDPHLPVAKSHIRDTIRRPSDQDALIQVDETTVFTWQHIAKVIGRPNTDPTFATHTFDEYQVDSSYTLYWISGFGVLIGYWLHLGFAATLYLGRLANLLFFAFLAAWAVKRTPVAKPAFAVAALLPMTLHLAASYSRDSNLLALCLFFSALLLDLAFGPREHIGWKQLVLPVVLAVLIVPSKVVYLPLAGLILLIPAVRLGRFARWIKGGFLALCAVAFLLNSGAAGALIGFTQTSGTAAAGAASLMAQEQAAQEPAAPETDVQSAVQASSGEAAQSAAQTSGGAESASQAAGPAEEGAAAEPSASSSAAQPASETAGSASEPAAANSFSTQEDLTCFTLPYILSHPLETAELCIRSVVEEGDHYLSTLVGGTLGYFGLDKPLDLAWGWIILLYGLLALAWLCPEEGGAMPPAARWGTLFIALCCCGLAVLGCISWTPTYYETIYGFQGRYFLPVLPLLLLVRPKALCLAGDCRRGIVLAAALVDIGVLLNVFLAVVAR
;
A
#
# COMPACT_ATOMS: atom_id res chain seq x y z
N MET A 1 24.35 -28.04 -46.68
CA MET A 1 24.09 -28.51 -45.31
C MET A 1 25.21 -28.11 -44.34
N GLN A 2 26.49 -28.32 -44.63
CA GLN A 2 27.61 -27.92 -43.77
C GLN A 2 27.67 -26.42 -43.47
N ASN A 3 27.46 -25.53 -44.48
CA ASN A 3 27.43 -24.07 -44.27
C ASN A 3 26.29 -23.60 -43.36
N VAL A 4 25.13 -24.24 -43.40
CA VAL A 4 23.99 -23.99 -42.53
C VAL A 4 24.28 -24.42 -41.13
N LEU A 5 24.86 -25.58 -40.94
CA LEU A 5 25.28 -26.09 -39.61
C LEU A 5 26.36 -25.22 -38.97
N THR A 6 27.31 -24.72 -39.78
CA THR A 6 28.36 -23.81 -39.33
C THR A 6 27.76 -22.45 -38.92
N PHE A 7 26.83 -21.91 -39.71
CA PHE A 7 26.11 -20.70 -39.37
C PHE A 7 25.37 -20.82 -38.02
N PHE A 8 24.61 -21.89 -37.82
CA PHE A 8 23.90 -22.14 -36.55
C PHE A 8 24.89 -22.31 -35.39
N LYS A 9 26.01 -22.97 -35.55
CA LYS A 9 27.02 -23.08 -34.50
C LYS A 9 27.66 -21.76 -34.15
N THR A 10 27.98 -20.93 -35.12
CA THR A 10 28.62 -19.63 -34.93
C THR A 10 27.66 -18.60 -34.29
N HIS A 11 26.39 -18.62 -34.70
CA HIS A 11 25.38 -17.65 -34.22
C HIS A 11 24.45 -18.21 -33.13
N ARG A 12 24.75 -19.38 -32.56
CA ARG A 12 23.89 -20.07 -31.58
C ARG A 12 23.37 -19.13 -30.47
N ARG A 13 24.25 -18.30 -29.90
CA ARG A 13 23.84 -17.39 -28.81
C ARG A 13 22.87 -16.31 -29.29
N ALA A 14 23.11 -15.70 -30.44
CA ALA A 14 22.22 -14.69 -31.03
C ALA A 14 20.86 -15.31 -31.38
N LEU A 15 20.86 -16.52 -31.98
CA LEU A 15 19.64 -17.26 -32.30
C LEU A 15 18.83 -17.61 -31.05
N THR A 16 19.49 -18.10 -29.99
CA THR A 16 18.80 -18.40 -28.73
C THR A 16 18.21 -17.15 -28.09
N GLY A 17 18.91 -16.00 -28.13
CA GLY A 17 18.37 -14.72 -27.67
C GLY A 17 17.17 -14.24 -28.48
N ALA A 18 17.27 -14.34 -29.82
CA ALA A 18 16.15 -14.00 -30.71
C ALA A 18 14.94 -14.90 -30.48
N LEU A 19 15.15 -16.22 -30.28
CA LEU A 19 14.09 -17.17 -29.96
C LEU A 19 13.44 -16.85 -28.60
N LEU A 20 14.22 -16.47 -27.58
CA LEU A 20 13.71 -16.04 -26.28
C LEU A 20 12.82 -14.81 -26.43
N CYS A 21 13.31 -13.77 -27.13
CA CYS A 21 12.52 -12.54 -27.35
C CYS A 21 11.26 -12.83 -28.19
N PHE A 22 11.34 -13.68 -29.18
CA PHE A 22 10.19 -14.10 -29.99
C PHE A 22 9.18 -14.91 -29.17
N PHE A 23 9.65 -15.84 -28.33
CA PHE A 23 8.78 -16.60 -27.44
C PHE A 23 8.02 -15.66 -26.45
N LEU A 24 8.73 -14.73 -25.81
CA LEU A 24 8.12 -13.75 -24.94
C LEU A 24 7.11 -12.87 -25.72
N PHE A 25 7.48 -12.41 -26.91
CA PHE A 25 6.55 -11.67 -27.77
C PHE A 25 5.29 -12.48 -28.07
N ALA A 26 5.42 -13.78 -28.39
CA ALA A 26 4.28 -14.63 -28.65
C ALA A 26 3.38 -14.81 -27.40
N VAL A 27 3.99 -14.96 -26.20
CA VAL A 27 3.25 -15.03 -24.93
C VAL A 27 2.49 -13.71 -24.69
N PHE A 28 3.17 -12.56 -24.81
CA PHE A 28 2.51 -11.26 -24.63
C PHE A 28 1.43 -11.01 -25.68
N ALA A 29 1.65 -11.41 -26.93
CA ALA A 29 0.64 -11.31 -27.99
C ALA A 29 -0.57 -12.21 -27.71
N ALA A 30 -0.37 -13.43 -27.21
CA ALA A 30 -1.45 -14.32 -26.82
C ALA A 30 -2.28 -13.72 -25.66
N VAL A 31 -1.62 -13.21 -24.63
CA VAL A 31 -2.30 -12.53 -23.50
C VAL A 31 -3.06 -11.29 -23.98
N TRP A 32 -2.48 -10.52 -24.88
CA TRP A 32 -3.18 -9.37 -25.48
C TRP A 32 -4.46 -9.80 -26.20
N LEU A 33 -4.38 -10.84 -27.04
CA LEU A 33 -5.54 -11.35 -27.79
C LEU A 33 -6.64 -11.90 -26.88
N THR A 34 -6.28 -12.58 -25.80
CA THR A 34 -7.23 -13.30 -24.94
C THR A 34 -7.78 -12.46 -23.80
N HIS A 35 -6.98 -11.51 -23.23
CA HIS A 35 -7.35 -10.79 -22.01
C HIS A 35 -7.43 -9.28 -22.19
N ILE A 36 -6.61 -8.66 -23.03
CA ILE A 36 -6.52 -7.20 -23.11
C ILE A 36 -7.40 -6.63 -24.22
N ARG A 37 -7.41 -7.26 -25.39
CA ARG A 37 -8.13 -6.77 -26.56
C ARG A 37 -9.63 -6.61 -26.29
N GLY A 38 -10.25 -7.59 -25.60
CA GLY A 38 -11.68 -7.54 -25.25
C GLY A 38 -12.02 -6.63 -24.08
N GLN A 39 -11.03 -6.12 -23.35
CA GLN A 39 -11.26 -5.18 -22.25
C GLN A 39 -11.38 -3.73 -22.70
N GLY A 40 -11.02 -3.43 -23.94
CA GLY A 40 -11.21 -2.11 -24.53
C GLY A 40 -12.66 -1.65 -24.58
N ASP A 41 -13.59 -2.61 -24.51
CA ASP A 41 -15.03 -2.37 -24.52
C ASP A 41 -15.65 -2.28 -23.11
N LYS A 42 -14.86 -2.41 -22.03
CA LYS A 42 -15.38 -2.25 -20.68
C LYS A 42 -15.62 -0.78 -20.38
N SER A 43 -16.78 -0.49 -19.85
CA SER A 43 -17.17 0.82 -19.34
C SER A 43 -16.49 1.16 -18.02
N SER A 44 -16.27 2.42 -17.75
CA SER A 44 -15.87 2.95 -16.42
C SER A 44 -16.93 3.91 -15.94
N SER A 45 -17.32 3.78 -14.66
CA SER A 45 -18.29 4.67 -14.03
C SER A 45 -17.56 5.77 -13.24
N TRP A 46 -18.18 6.95 -13.15
CA TRP A 46 -17.75 8.05 -12.30
C TRP A 46 -18.97 8.70 -11.64
N ALA A 47 -18.80 9.30 -10.47
CA ALA A 47 -19.87 10.01 -9.79
C ALA A 47 -20.20 11.31 -10.52
N ILE A 48 -21.48 11.53 -10.81
CA ILE A 48 -22.06 12.84 -11.14
C ILE A 48 -22.56 13.43 -9.83
N ASN A 49 -23.35 12.66 -9.06
CA ASN A 49 -23.62 12.85 -7.65
C ASN A 49 -23.68 11.43 -7.01
N ASP A 50 -22.89 11.13 -5.98
CA ASP A 50 -22.86 9.82 -5.31
C ASP A 50 -23.52 9.83 -3.93
N GLN A 51 -24.10 10.93 -3.52
CA GLN A 51 -24.79 11.08 -2.25
C GLN A 51 -26.31 10.99 -2.42
N PHE A 52 -26.97 10.34 -1.47
CA PHE A 52 -28.43 10.36 -1.35
C PHE A 52 -28.81 10.11 0.12
N HIS A 53 -29.82 10.84 0.56
CA HIS A 53 -30.38 10.71 1.92
C HIS A 53 -31.90 10.63 1.90
N SER A 54 -32.52 10.94 0.76
CA SER A 54 -33.97 11.00 0.59
C SER A 54 -34.40 10.26 -0.69
N PHE A 55 -35.66 9.86 -0.73
CA PHE A 55 -36.28 9.22 -1.88
C PHE A 55 -37.53 9.99 -2.32
N ALA A 56 -37.68 10.20 -3.62
CA ALA A 56 -38.87 10.78 -4.22
C ALA A 56 -39.59 9.73 -5.07
N ALA A 57 -40.87 9.48 -4.79
CA ALA A 57 -41.73 8.64 -5.62
C ALA A 57 -42.04 9.36 -6.92
N ILE A 58 -42.05 8.64 -8.05
CA ILE A 58 -42.34 9.17 -9.38
C ILE A 58 -43.73 8.62 -9.79
N GLU A 59 -44.71 9.54 -9.94
CA GLU A 59 -46.05 9.18 -10.42
C GLU A 59 -46.13 9.21 -11.94
N GLU A 60 -45.69 10.32 -12.55
CA GLU A 60 -45.78 10.55 -14.00
C GLU A 60 -44.42 10.72 -14.64
N LYS A 61 -43.56 11.62 -14.07
CA LYS A 61 -42.30 11.99 -14.70
C LYS A 61 -41.32 12.61 -13.72
N MET A 62 -40.03 12.28 -13.85
CA MET A 62 -38.94 12.98 -13.19
C MET A 62 -38.00 13.57 -14.23
N GLU A 63 -37.54 14.81 -13.99
CA GLU A 63 -36.53 15.49 -14.81
C GLU A 63 -35.41 16.02 -13.93
N GLN A 64 -34.15 15.71 -14.32
CA GLN A 64 -32.94 16.21 -13.68
C GLN A 64 -32.04 16.87 -14.71
N ARG A 65 -31.78 18.17 -14.53
CA ARG A 65 -30.69 18.85 -15.26
C ARG A 65 -29.38 18.62 -14.57
N PHE A 66 -28.34 18.34 -15.35
CA PHE A 66 -26.99 18.16 -14.83
C PHE A 66 -25.95 18.52 -15.89
N SER A 67 -24.75 18.88 -15.44
CA SER A 67 -23.62 19.19 -16.32
C SER A 67 -22.63 18.00 -16.35
N CYS A 68 -22.14 17.67 -17.54
CA CYS A 68 -21.17 16.60 -17.72
C CYS A 68 -20.13 16.98 -18.79
N ASP A 69 -18.86 16.65 -18.52
CA ASP A 69 -17.70 16.89 -19.38
C ASP A 69 -17.14 15.62 -20.05
N ARG A 70 -17.93 14.52 -20.05
CA ARG A 70 -17.51 13.19 -20.51
C ARG A 70 -18.55 12.52 -21.35
N ASP A 71 -18.08 11.59 -22.17
CA ASP A 71 -18.91 10.71 -22.96
C ASP A 71 -19.83 9.88 -22.06
N LEU A 72 -21.06 9.60 -22.53
CA LEU A 72 -22.04 8.80 -21.82
C LEU A 72 -22.44 7.54 -22.61
N LEU A 73 -22.29 6.38 -21.97
CA LEU A 73 -22.71 5.06 -22.48
C LEU A 73 -23.91 4.51 -21.69
N ALA A 74 -23.95 4.82 -20.40
CA ALA A 74 -25.01 4.42 -19.49
C ALA A 74 -25.09 5.40 -18.32
N LEU A 75 -26.23 5.44 -17.66
CA LEU A 75 -26.45 6.13 -16.39
C LEU A 75 -26.83 5.11 -15.33
N SER A 76 -26.25 5.22 -14.15
CA SER A 76 -26.61 4.39 -13.00
C SER A 76 -27.29 5.27 -11.97
N LEU A 77 -28.47 4.88 -11.53
CA LEU A 77 -29.33 5.63 -10.63
C LEU A 77 -29.65 4.78 -9.40
N VAL A 78 -29.88 5.41 -8.26
CA VAL A 78 -30.41 4.74 -7.09
C VAL A 78 -31.94 4.68 -7.24
N LEU A 79 -32.45 3.49 -7.47
CA LEU A 79 -33.89 3.23 -7.67
C LEU A 79 -34.39 2.25 -6.60
N ALA A 80 -35.52 2.56 -5.98
CA ALA A 80 -36.15 1.74 -4.95
C ALA A 80 -37.66 1.64 -5.18
N ALA A 81 -38.32 0.67 -4.55
CA ALA A 81 -39.74 0.64 -4.45
C ALA A 81 -40.22 1.55 -3.32
N GLU A 82 -41.35 2.25 -3.50
CA GLU A 82 -41.99 3.02 -2.43
C GLU A 82 -42.41 2.13 -1.27
N ASP A 83 -42.99 0.97 -1.63
CA ASP A 83 -43.39 -0.06 -0.69
C ASP A 83 -42.87 -1.42 -1.17
N THR A 84 -42.26 -2.16 -0.27
CA THR A 84 -41.70 -3.50 -0.56
C THR A 84 -42.74 -4.57 -0.72
N GLU A 85 -43.95 -4.40 -0.14
CA GLU A 85 -45.05 -5.33 -0.29
C GLU A 85 -45.74 -5.18 -1.65
N THR A 86 -45.63 -4.01 -2.27
CA THR A 86 -46.18 -3.67 -3.58
C THR A 86 -45.10 -3.18 -4.53
N PRO A 87 -44.30 -4.07 -5.12
CA PRO A 87 -43.21 -3.68 -6.01
C PRO A 87 -43.71 -2.99 -7.28
N PRO A 88 -42.95 -2.03 -7.85
CA PRO A 88 -43.33 -1.37 -9.09
C PRO A 88 -43.31 -2.37 -10.26
N GLU A 89 -44.39 -2.40 -11.03
CA GLU A 89 -44.53 -3.22 -12.23
C GLU A 89 -44.79 -2.33 -13.46
N GLY A 90 -44.19 -2.70 -14.58
CA GLY A 90 -44.31 -1.98 -15.83
C GLY A 90 -42.95 -1.71 -16.48
N GLU A 91 -42.88 -0.71 -17.36
CA GLU A 91 -41.69 -0.32 -18.09
C GLU A 91 -41.22 1.07 -17.66
N LEU A 92 -39.91 1.22 -17.36
CA LEU A 92 -39.26 2.50 -17.13
C LEU A 92 -38.60 2.96 -18.41
N GLU A 93 -38.92 4.16 -18.86
CA GLU A 93 -38.28 4.84 -19.96
C GLU A 93 -37.35 5.95 -19.44
N LEU A 94 -36.10 5.93 -19.90
CA LEU A 94 -35.08 6.96 -19.65
C LEU A 94 -34.81 7.69 -20.96
N ILE A 95 -34.89 9.00 -20.98
CA ILE A 95 -34.56 9.85 -22.13
C ILE A 95 -33.48 10.84 -21.70
N LEU A 96 -32.42 10.93 -22.49
CA LEU A 96 -31.37 11.93 -22.33
C LEU A 96 -31.46 12.97 -23.45
N THR A 97 -31.60 14.24 -23.08
CA THR A 97 -31.69 15.35 -24.04
C THR A 97 -30.60 16.38 -23.80
N ASP A 98 -30.18 17.08 -24.84
CA ASP A 98 -29.39 18.30 -24.73
C ASP A 98 -30.25 19.43 -24.17
N SER A 99 -29.87 20.02 -23.04
CA SER A 99 -30.68 21.03 -22.37
C SER A 99 -30.77 22.34 -23.15
N ALA A 100 -29.82 22.63 -24.02
CA ALA A 100 -29.81 23.88 -24.81
C ALA A 100 -30.65 23.78 -26.07
N THR A 101 -30.65 22.63 -26.75
CA THR A 101 -31.34 22.42 -28.02
C THR A 101 -32.67 21.68 -27.86
N GLY A 102 -32.86 20.91 -26.78
CA GLY A 102 -34.00 20.02 -26.58
C GLY A 102 -33.97 18.78 -27.47
N GLU A 103 -32.84 18.53 -28.14
CA GLU A 103 -32.66 17.33 -28.98
C GLU A 103 -32.50 16.09 -28.13
N GLU A 104 -33.23 15.02 -28.47
CA GLU A 104 -33.04 13.70 -27.86
C GLU A 104 -31.73 13.08 -28.33
N LEU A 105 -30.81 12.88 -27.38
CA LEU A 105 -29.49 12.31 -27.64
C LEU A 105 -29.47 10.80 -27.54
N ALA A 106 -30.13 10.25 -26.53
CA ALA A 106 -30.17 8.82 -26.28
C ALA A 106 -31.37 8.42 -25.42
N ARG A 107 -31.71 7.12 -25.43
CA ARG A 107 -32.84 6.55 -24.72
C ARG A 107 -32.45 5.20 -24.11
N SER A 108 -33.16 4.81 -23.04
CA SER A 108 -33.10 3.48 -22.45
C SER A 108 -34.50 3.03 -22.02
N THR A 109 -34.81 1.78 -22.14
CA THR A 109 -36.05 1.20 -21.58
C THR A 109 -35.73 -0.07 -20.80
N GLY A 110 -36.48 -0.33 -19.74
CA GLY A 110 -36.28 -1.53 -18.93
C GLY A 110 -37.51 -1.89 -18.10
N ASP A 111 -37.71 -3.18 -17.89
CA ASP A 111 -38.78 -3.70 -17.04
C ASP A 111 -38.48 -3.39 -15.57
N MET A 112 -39.38 -2.66 -14.90
CA MET A 112 -39.19 -2.19 -13.52
C MET A 112 -38.95 -3.34 -12.54
N ARG A 113 -39.46 -4.54 -12.78
CA ARG A 113 -39.22 -5.71 -11.92
C ARG A 113 -37.76 -6.13 -11.82
N TYR A 114 -36.93 -5.74 -12.77
CA TYR A 114 -35.49 -6.04 -12.81
C TYR A 114 -34.60 -4.82 -12.57
N ILE A 115 -35.18 -3.63 -12.46
CA ILE A 115 -34.45 -2.36 -12.38
C ILE A 115 -34.27 -1.91 -10.92
N TYR A 116 -35.25 -2.22 -10.04
CA TYR A 116 -35.08 -1.84 -8.64
C TYR A 116 -34.52 -2.99 -7.81
N ASN A 117 -33.65 -2.66 -6.88
CA ASN A 117 -33.02 -3.61 -5.98
C ASN A 117 -33.58 -3.43 -4.56
N GLY A 118 -34.80 -3.90 -4.29
CA GLY A 118 -35.36 -3.98 -2.94
C GLY A 118 -34.99 -2.83 -1.99
N TRP A 119 -34.69 -3.16 -0.75
CA TRP A 119 -34.28 -2.18 0.28
C TRP A 119 -32.79 -1.80 0.26
N ASP A 120 -31.97 -2.60 -0.39
CA ASP A 120 -30.55 -2.28 -0.56
C ASP A 120 -30.45 -1.31 -1.73
N ALA A 121 -30.36 -0.01 -1.42
CA ALA A 121 -30.31 1.08 -2.37
C ALA A 121 -28.99 1.08 -3.18
N TYR A 122 -28.87 0.12 -4.08
CA TYR A 122 -27.74 0.04 -5.00
C TYR A 122 -28.05 0.75 -6.31
N TYR A 123 -26.98 1.20 -6.96
CA TYR A 123 -27.07 1.81 -8.28
C TYR A 123 -27.52 0.79 -9.33
N THR A 124 -28.64 1.06 -9.98
CA THR A 124 -29.09 0.33 -11.15
C THR A 124 -28.58 0.99 -12.41
N THR A 125 -27.88 0.25 -13.26
CA THR A 125 -27.29 0.78 -14.50
C THR A 125 -28.26 0.62 -15.67
N LEU A 126 -28.63 1.73 -16.28
CA LEU A 126 -29.46 1.81 -17.48
C LEU A 126 -28.57 2.15 -18.69
N GLY A 127 -28.40 1.18 -19.60
CA GLY A 127 -27.59 1.35 -20.82
C GLY A 127 -28.33 2.22 -21.82
N LEU A 128 -27.66 3.22 -22.39
CA LEU A 128 -28.19 4.06 -23.45
C LEU A 128 -28.20 3.30 -24.80
N ASP A 129 -29.21 3.51 -25.63
CA ASP A 129 -29.37 2.88 -26.94
C ASP A 129 -28.28 3.33 -27.93
N ARG A 130 -27.68 4.47 -27.69
CA ARG A 130 -26.57 5.01 -28.46
C ARG A 130 -25.56 5.72 -27.58
N PHE A 131 -24.34 5.76 -28.04
CA PHE A 131 -23.23 6.43 -27.38
C PHE A 131 -23.36 7.95 -27.58
N VAL A 132 -23.26 8.70 -26.49
CA VAL A 132 -23.32 10.17 -26.50
C VAL A 132 -21.89 10.69 -26.38
N GLU A 133 -21.35 11.22 -27.48
CA GLU A 133 -20.03 11.86 -27.50
C GLU A 133 -20.11 13.26 -26.88
N ASN A 134 -19.21 13.54 -25.94
CA ASN A 134 -19.04 14.86 -25.34
C ASN A 134 -17.84 15.57 -25.97
N PRO A 135 -17.91 16.86 -26.30
CA PRO A 135 -16.79 17.61 -26.87
C PRO A 135 -15.60 17.80 -25.91
N GLY A 136 -15.67 17.28 -24.68
CA GLY A 136 -14.64 17.45 -23.67
C GLY A 136 -14.79 18.75 -22.87
N GLU A 137 -15.95 19.40 -22.97
CA GLU A 137 -16.34 20.58 -22.22
C GLU A 137 -17.62 20.26 -21.43
N ALA A 138 -17.91 21.06 -20.40
CA ALA A 138 -19.10 20.89 -19.61
C ALA A 138 -20.35 21.22 -20.45
N VAL A 139 -21.14 20.20 -20.81
CA VAL A 139 -22.41 20.31 -21.54
C VAL A 139 -23.54 20.04 -20.57
N GLU A 140 -24.62 20.81 -20.66
CA GLU A 140 -25.81 20.61 -19.87
C GLU A 140 -26.76 19.60 -20.54
N TYR A 141 -27.10 18.55 -19.80
CA TYR A 141 -28.04 17.49 -20.20
C TYR A 141 -29.27 17.51 -19.30
N THR A 142 -30.40 17.08 -19.84
CA THR A 142 -31.61 16.79 -19.08
C THR A 142 -31.88 15.28 -19.14
N LEU A 143 -31.89 14.65 -17.98
CA LEU A 143 -32.33 13.28 -17.77
C LEU A 143 -33.82 13.30 -17.47
N THR A 144 -34.61 12.54 -18.23
CA THR A 144 -36.03 12.34 -17.99
C THR A 144 -36.31 10.88 -17.72
N LEU A 145 -36.99 10.57 -16.62
CA LEU A 145 -37.51 9.23 -16.31
C LEU A 145 -39.03 9.27 -16.42
N ILE A 146 -39.60 8.30 -17.15
CA ILE A 146 -41.03 8.15 -17.34
C ILE A 146 -41.43 6.70 -17.00
N PRO A 147 -42.06 6.44 -15.85
CA PRO A 147 -42.54 5.14 -15.52
C PRO A 147 -43.91 4.86 -16.20
N HIS A 148 -44.03 3.72 -16.85
CA HIS A 148 -45.27 3.24 -17.43
C HIS A 148 -45.81 2.09 -16.56
N TYR A 149 -46.54 2.44 -15.50
CA TYR A 149 -46.99 1.49 -14.52
C TYR A 149 -48.10 0.56 -15.05
N THR A 150 -48.01 -0.72 -14.70
CA THR A 150 -49.07 -1.74 -14.92
C THR A 150 -49.68 -2.23 -13.61
N GLY A 151 -49.04 -1.89 -12.44
CA GLY A 151 -49.45 -2.23 -11.08
C GLY A 151 -49.66 -0.99 -10.20
N GLU A 152 -49.97 -1.26 -8.93
CA GLU A 152 -50.21 -0.20 -7.92
C GLU A 152 -48.91 0.35 -7.29
N GLY A 153 -47.79 -0.40 -7.35
CA GLY A 153 -46.49 -0.01 -6.78
C GLY A 153 -45.86 1.17 -7.52
N ARG A 154 -45.13 1.99 -6.79
CA ARG A 154 -44.43 3.16 -7.31
C ARG A 154 -42.90 3.01 -7.22
N LEU A 155 -42.20 3.59 -8.20
CA LEU A 155 -40.76 3.65 -8.25
C LEU A 155 -40.28 4.95 -7.60
N CYS A 156 -39.29 4.85 -6.71
CA CYS A 156 -38.63 5.98 -6.09
C CYS A 156 -37.22 6.15 -6.62
N VAL A 157 -36.75 7.40 -6.71
CA VAL A 157 -35.39 7.76 -7.02
C VAL A 157 -34.70 8.36 -5.80
N GLY A 158 -33.48 7.92 -5.52
CA GLY A 158 -32.65 8.45 -4.44
C GLY A 158 -32.02 9.79 -4.83
N TYR A 159 -32.11 10.79 -3.94
CA TYR A 159 -31.55 12.13 -4.14
C TYR A 159 -30.93 12.69 -2.86
N GLU A 160 -30.07 13.68 -3.00
CA GLU A 160 -29.52 14.47 -1.89
C GLU A 160 -30.28 15.80 -1.81
N GLU A 161 -30.70 16.20 -0.59
CA GLU A 161 -31.42 17.45 -0.33
C GLU A 161 -30.45 18.64 -0.24
N GLY A 162 -30.81 19.76 -0.85
CA GLY A 162 -30.15 21.06 -0.73
C GLY A 162 -28.90 21.22 -1.61
N GLY A 163 -28.37 22.44 -1.65
CA GLY A 163 -27.04 22.74 -2.18
C GLY A 163 -26.85 22.60 -3.69
N MET A 164 -27.89 22.80 -4.50
CA MET A 164 -27.78 22.65 -5.95
C MET A 164 -26.75 23.61 -6.57
N PRO A 165 -25.81 23.11 -7.37
CA PRO A 165 -24.95 23.97 -8.20
C PRO A 165 -25.80 24.79 -9.21
N ALA A 166 -25.31 25.94 -9.64
CA ALA A 166 -25.96 26.71 -10.69
C ALA A 166 -26.13 25.87 -11.97
N GLY A 167 -27.36 25.85 -12.52
CA GLY A 167 -27.68 25.06 -13.74
C GLY A 167 -28.21 23.66 -13.47
N VAL A 168 -28.31 23.22 -12.22
CA VAL A 168 -28.91 21.93 -11.81
C VAL A 168 -30.33 22.20 -11.31
N SER A 169 -31.31 21.42 -11.75
CA SER A 169 -32.68 21.44 -11.24
C SER A 169 -33.28 20.05 -11.28
N LEU A 170 -33.98 19.68 -10.22
CA LEU A 170 -34.76 18.42 -10.13
C LEU A 170 -36.24 18.76 -10.09
N THR A 171 -37.02 18.12 -10.94
CA THR A 171 -38.47 18.21 -10.95
C THR A 171 -39.07 16.81 -10.88
N VAL A 172 -40.02 16.60 -10.00
CA VAL A 172 -40.75 15.33 -9.89
C VAL A 172 -42.24 15.64 -10.02
N ASP A 173 -42.89 15.04 -11.00
CA ASP A 173 -44.31 15.22 -11.33
C ASP A 173 -44.73 16.69 -11.51
N GLY A 174 -43.77 17.50 -12.02
CA GLY A 174 -43.99 18.94 -12.29
C GLY A 174 -43.73 19.84 -11.10
N GLU A 175 -43.42 19.33 -9.92
CA GLU A 175 -43.00 20.10 -8.75
C GLU A 175 -41.47 20.18 -8.67
N GLU A 176 -40.92 21.35 -8.39
CA GLU A 176 -39.48 21.56 -8.20
C GLU A 176 -39.06 21.02 -6.83
N VAL A 177 -38.11 20.13 -6.82
CA VAL A 177 -37.52 19.51 -5.62
C VAL A 177 -36.12 20.09 -5.40
N ASP A 178 -35.87 20.62 -4.20
CA ASP A 178 -34.54 21.12 -3.83
C ASP A 178 -33.59 19.95 -3.56
N GLY A 179 -32.94 19.46 -4.61
CA GLY A 179 -32.05 18.30 -4.50
C GLY A 179 -31.43 17.86 -5.83
N THR A 180 -30.54 16.91 -5.74
CA THR A 180 -29.84 16.33 -6.90
C THR A 180 -29.92 14.81 -6.83
N VAL A 181 -30.36 14.18 -7.92
CA VAL A 181 -30.46 12.71 -8.04
C VAL A 181 -29.07 12.07 -7.89
N ALA A 182 -29.00 10.98 -7.10
CA ALA A 182 -27.83 10.15 -7.00
C ALA A 182 -27.57 9.42 -8.33
N MET A 183 -26.50 9.81 -9.03
CA MET A 183 -26.28 9.41 -10.40
C MET A 183 -24.81 9.18 -10.71
N LEU A 184 -24.49 8.04 -11.29
CA LEU A 184 -23.17 7.75 -11.86
C LEU A 184 -23.26 7.74 -13.39
N GLY A 185 -22.33 8.43 -14.04
CA GLY A 185 -22.14 8.31 -15.47
C GLY A 185 -21.24 7.12 -15.82
N THR A 186 -21.53 6.45 -16.92
CA THR A 186 -20.69 5.38 -17.44
C THR A 186 -20.21 5.74 -18.84
N GLN A 187 -18.90 5.71 -19.06
CA GLN A 187 -18.26 5.95 -20.36
C GLN A 187 -17.62 4.68 -20.90
N ALA A 188 -17.48 4.56 -22.21
CA ALA A 188 -16.64 3.53 -22.79
C ALA A 188 -15.18 3.76 -22.33
N ARG A 189 -14.51 2.75 -21.82
CA ARG A 189 -13.05 2.86 -21.58
C ARG A 189 -12.38 3.23 -22.88
N VAL A 190 -11.48 4.21 -22.81
CA VAL A 190 -10.59 4.52 -23.93
C VAL A 190 -9.67 3.31 -24.14
N GLY A 191 -10.14 2.31 -24.89
CA GLY A 191 -9.42 1.06 -25.15
C GLY A 191 -8.03 1.24 -25.75
N GLY A 192 -7.78 2.42 -26.33
CA GLY A 192 -6.48 2.82 -26.82
C GLY A 192 -5.40 2.99 -25.76
N PHE A 193 -5.72 3.46 -24.54
CA PHE A 193 -4.71 3.65 -23.49
C PHE A 193 -4.23 2.31 -22.92
N LEU A 194 -5.14 1.42 -22.53
CA LEU A 194 -4.77 0.11 -21.97
C LEU A 194 -3.92 -0.71 -22.95
N THR A 195 -4.32 -0.74 -24.22
CA THR A 195 -3.56 -1.42 -25.27
C THR A 195 -2.18 -0.80 -25.46
N LYS A 196 -2.06 0.53 -25.51
CA LYS A 196 -0.77 1.22 -25.64
C LYS A 196 0.11 0.95 -24.42
N PHE A 197 -0.43 1.06 -23.20
CA PHE A 197 0.31 0.81 -21.97
C PHE A 197 0.78 -0.65 -21.89
N TYR A 198 -0.10 -1.59 -22.25
CA TYR A 198 0.26 -3.01 -22.32
C TYR A 198 1.45 -3.26 -23.27
N TRP A 199 1.41 -2.73 -24.48
CA TRP A 199 2.51 -2.95 -25.43
C TRP A 199 3.81 -2.24 -25.04
N VAL A 200 3.75 -1.06 -24.42
CA VAL A 200 4.94 -0.42 -23.83
C VAL A 200 5.55 -1.29 -22.75
N PHE A 201 4.72 -1.82 -21.85
CA PHE A 201 5.15 -2.75 -20.80
C PHE A 201 5.72 -4.05 -21.40
N ALA A 202 5.01 -4.68 -22.33
CA ALA A 202 5.46 -5.93 -22.99
C ALA A 202 6.80 -5.77 -23.70
N LEU A 203 6.96 -4.71 -24.49
CA LEU A 203 8.22 -4.40 -25.18
C LEU A 203 9.33 -4.08 -24.18
N GLY A 204 9.02 -3.39 -23.09
CA GLY A 204 9.95 -3.16 -21.97
C GLY A 204 10.43 -4.47 -21.34
N CYS A 205 9.54 -5.41 -21.07
CA CYS A 205 9.88 -6.75 -20.54
C CYS A 205 10.73 -7.57 -21.53
N ILE A 206 10.39 -7.53 -22.82
CA ILE A 206 11.17 -8.22 -23.85
C ILE A 206 12.57 -7.61 -23.97
N ALA A 207 12.69 -6.28 -23.96
CA ALA A 207 13.97 -5.58 -23.98
C ALA A 207 14.81 -5.91 -22.72
N ALA A 208 14.18 -5.97 -21.54
CA ALA A 208 14.81 -6.38 -20.31
C ALA A 208 15.36 -7.82 -20.38
N ALA A 209 14.55 -8.76 -20.86
CA ALA A 209 14.96 -10.16 -21.07
C ALA A 209 16.13 -10.24 -22.06
N GLY A 210 16.04 -9.51 -23.17
CA GLY A 210 17.11 -9.43 -24.17
C GLY A 210 18.42 -8.86 -23.61
N LEU A 211 18.34 -7.78 -22.83
CA LEU A 211 19.49 -7.19 -22.14
C LEU A 211 20.12 -8.17 -21.15
N LEU A 212 19.32 -8.81 -20.31
CA LEU A 212 19.79 -9.74 -19.28
C LEU A 212 20.37 -11.00 -19.94
N TYR A 213 19.77 -11.50 -21.02
CA TYR A 213 20.33 -12.59 -21.81
C TYR A 213 21.65 -12.19 -22.49
N TRP A 214 21.74 -10.98 -23.01
CA TRP A 214 23.00 -10.46 -23.57
C TRP A 214 24.09 -10.37 -22.48
N LEU A 215 23.76 -9.83 -21.30
CA LEU A 215 24.66 -9.81 -20.15
C LEU A 215 25.07 -11.23 -19.74
N TYR A 216 24.14 -12.19 -19.73
CA TYR A 216 24.41 -13.61 -19.44
C TYR A 216 25.45 -14.19 -20.40
N CYS A 217 25.33 -13.89 -21.70
CA CYS A 217 26.26 -14.36 -22.72
C CYS A 217 27.66 -13.70 -22.63
N ARG A 218 27.74 -12.48 -22.10
CA ARG A 218 28.98 -11.72 -21.92
C ARG A 218 29.71 -12.12 -20.63
N ARG A 219 30.49 -13.21 -20.69
CA ARG A 219 31.23 -13.73 -19.51
C ARG A 219 32.20 -12.74 -18.88
N THR A 220 32.61 -11.71 -19.60
CA THR A 220 33.46 -10.61 -19.07
C THR A 220 32.72 -9.69 -18.09
N VAL A 221 31.38 -9.63 -18.15
CA VAL A 221 30.59 -8.86 -17.20
C VAL A 221 30.47 -9.64 -15.89
N PRO A 222 30.91 -9.10 -14.75
CA PRO A 222 30.83 -9.80 -13.47
C PRO A 222 29.38 -9.95 -12.99
N LEU A 223 29.10 -11.00 -12.20
CA LEU A 223 27.75 -11.36 -11.72
C LEU A 223 27.01 -10.18 -11.04
N HIS A 224 27.71 -9.42 -10.19
CA HIS A 224 27.10 -8.31 -9.45
C HIS A 224 26.59 -7.19 -10.36
N ARG A 225 27.18 -6.96 -11.53
CA ARG A 225 26.65 -5.98 -12.51
C ARG A 225 25.39 -6.51 -13.19
N MET A 226 25.34 -7.82 -13.46
CA MET A 226 24.13 -8.45 -13.98
C MET A 226 22.98 -8.36 -12.97
N VAL A 227 23.25 -8.61 -11.68
CA VAL A 227 22.27 -8.46 -10.60
C VAL A 227 21.82 -6.99 -10.47
N PHE A 228 22.75 -6.03 -10.52
CA PHE A 228 22.41 -4.61 -10.51
C PHE A 228 21.41 -4.24 -11.61
N CYS A 229 21.72 -4.63 -12.85
CA CYS A 229 20.85 -4.37 -14.00
C CYS A 229 19.49 -5.08 -13.85
N ALA A 230 19.48 -6.34 -13.37
CA ALA A 230 18.25 -7.10 -13.19
C ALA A 230 17.34 -6.45 -12.14
N VAL A 231 17.87 -6.15 -10.94
CA VAL A 231 17.13 -5.48 -9.87
C VAL A 231 16.59 -4.12 -10.32
N LEU A 232 17.43 -3.33 -11.02
CA LEU A 232 17.02 -2.01 -11.45
C LEU A 232 15.90 -2.05 -12.49
N VAL A 233 16.03 -2.91 -13.52
CA VAL A 233 15.04 -2.97 -14.61
C VAL A 233 13.73 -3.60 -14.16
N LEU A 234 13.79 -4.72 -13.43
CA LEU A 234 12.59 -5.38 -12.93
C LEU A 234 11.94 -4.58 -11.79
N GLY A 235 12.74 -4.05 -10.86
CA GLY A 235 12.23 -3.17 -9.81
C GLY A 235 11.59 -1.91 -10.36
N PHE A 236 12.11 -1.33 -11.47
CA PHE A 236 11.47 -0.22 -12.14
C PHE A 236 10.10 -0.63 -12.74
N ALA A 237 10.00 -1.84 -13.30
CA ALA A 237 8.71 -2.35 -13.76
C ALA A 237 7.71 -2.51 -12.60
N PHE A 238 8.13 -3.04 -11.43
CA PHE A 238 7.31 -3.07 -10.22
C PHE A 238 6.91 -1.66 -9.76
N ASN A 239 7.86 -0.72 -9.78
CA ASN A 239 7.61 0.68 -9.42
C ASN A 239 6.50 1.33 -10.25
N VAL A 240 6.47 1.04 -11.57
CA VAL A 240 5.47 1.60 -12.50
C VAL A 240 4.13 0.86 -12.40
N LEU A 241 4.14 -0.48 -12.26
CA LEU A 241 2.91 -1.27 -12.26
C LEU A 241 2.14 -1.20 -10.95
N LEU A 242 2.87 -1.25 -9.83
CA LEU A 242 2.24 -1.19 -8.52
C LEU A 242 1.88 0.24 -8.16
N PRO A 243 0.60 0.55 -7.96
CA PRO A 243 0.19 1.88 -7.59
C PRO A 243 0.83 2.32 -6.27
N PRO A 244 0.96 3.62 -6.01
CA PRO A 244 1.26 4.12 -4.69
C PRO A 244 0.27 3.54 -3.66
N TYR A 245 0.76 3.31 -2.45
CA TYR A 245 0.02 2.70 -1.32
C TYR A 245 -0.24 1.19 -1.43
N ALA A 246 0.16 0.54 -2.52
CA ALA A 246 0.02 -0.91 -2.67
C ALA A 246 0.97 -1.73 -1.78
N SER A 247 2.06 -1.17 -1.31
CA SER A 247 2.98 -1.84 -0.40
C SER A 247 2.47 -1.76 1.04
N PRO A 248 2.68 -2.80 1.86
CA PRO A 248 2.31 -2.75 3.27
C PRO A 248 2.86 -1.50 3.96
N ASP A 249 2.03 -0.82 4.73
CA ASP A 249 2.34 0.42 5.48
C ASP A 249 2.86 1.58 4.61
N GLU A 250 2.67 1.54 3.29
CA GLU A 250 3.28 2.52 2.40
C GLU A 250 2.75 3.94 2.65
N LYS A 251 1.47 4.11 3.02
CA LYS A 251 0.88 5.40 3.40
C LYS A 251 1.68 6.05 4.53
N TYR A 252 1.95 5.29 5.60
CA TYR A 252 2.79 5.73 6.72
C TYR A 252 4.21 6.09 6.26
N HIS A 253 4.83 5.25 5.44
CA HIS A 253 6.19 5.45 4.95
C HIS A 253 6.33 6.66 4.01
N ILE A 254 5.32 6.93 3.18
CA ILE A 254 5.24 8.14 2.35
C ILE A 254 5.18 9.37 3.26
N ASN A 255 4.28 9.36 4.25
CA ASN A 255 4.14 10.47 5.20
C ASN A 255 5.45 10.79 5.91
N GLN A 256 6.16 9.78 6.41
CA GLN A 256 7.47 9.95 7.06
C GLN A 256 8.52 10.56 6.11
N SER A 257 8.56 10.10 4.87
CA SER A 257 9.51 10.57 3.86
C SER A 257 9.23 12.01 3.44
N PHE A 258 7.97 12.37 3.27
CA PHE A 258 7.54 13.75 2.93
C PHE A 258 7.78 14.70 4.09
N THR A 259 7.53 14.27 5.34
CA THR A 259 7.81 15.04 6.55
C THR A 259 9.31 15.33 6.67
N LEU A 260 10.16 14.32 6.48
CA LEU A 260 11.61 14.49 6.49
C LEU A 260 12.07 15.45 5.38
N ALA A 261 11.56 15.29 4.16
CA ALA A 261 11.90 16.16 3.04
C ALA A 261 11.50 17.62 3.31
N SER A 262 10.31 17.84 3.87
CA SER A 262 9.83 19.18 4.24
C SER A 262 10.70 19.84 5.31
N THR A 263 11.10 19.07 6.35
CA THR A 263 12.00 19.54 7.39
C THR A 263 13.38 19.90 6.85
N LEU A 264 13.87 19.16 5.83
CA LEU A 264 15.15 19.45 5.19
C LEU A 264 15.06 20.61 4.19
N TYR A 265 13.90 20.80 3.57
CA TYR A 265 13.68 21.88 2.62
C TYR A 265 13.67 23.24 3.30
N ASP A 266 13.01 23.35 4.45
CA ASP A 266 13.03 24.54 5.28
C ASP A 266 13.34 24.21 6.75
N PRO A 267 14.60 24.29 7.19
CA PRO A 267 15.00 24.00 8.56
C PRO A 267 14.49 24.99 9.61
N HIS A 268 13.97 26.15 9.20
CA HIS A 268 13.49 27.20 10.12
C HIS A 268 12.03 27.02 10.54
N LEU A 269 11.38 25.98 10.00
CA LEU A 269 10.02 25.65 10.36
C LEU A 269 9.89 25.28 11.84
N PRO A 270 8.86 25.80 12.53
CA PRO A 270 8.65 25.48 13.91
C PRO A 270 8.38 23.99 14.06
N VAL A 271 9.33 23.29 14.65
CA VAL A 271 9.10 21.91 15.10
C VAL A 271 8.15 22.01 16.27
N ALA A 272 6.94 21.48 16.13
CA ALA A 272 5.97 21.47 17.21
C ALA A 272 6.58 20.86 18.48
N LYS A 273 6.34 21.51 19.63
CA LYS A 273 6.82 21.07 20.94
C LYS A 273 6.09 19.83 21.46
N SER A 274 5.01 19.43 20.80
CA SER A 274 4.25 18.22 21.09
C SER A 274 4.73 17.06 20.19
N HIS A 275 4.36 15.83 20.54
CA HIS A 275 4.69 14.63 19.76
C HIS A 275 4.09 14.59 18.35
N ILE A 276 3.23 15.54 18.02
CA ILE A 276 2.63 15.78 16.71
C ILE A 276 3.51 16.84 16.04
N ARG A 277 4.09 16.52 14.89
CA ARG A 277 4.89 17.48 14.11
C ARG A 277 4.02 18.12 13.05
N ASP A 278 4.02 19.45 13.03
CA ASP A 278 3.55 20.18 11.87
C ASP A 278 4.46 19.86 10.68
N THR A 279 3.86 19.40 9.61
CA THR A 279 4.59 19.13 8.38
C THR A 279 4.24 20.18 7.36
N ILE A 280 5.23 20.70 6.69
CA ILE A 280 5.02 21.60 5.57
C ILE A 280 4.93 20.77 4.31
N ARG A 281 3.83 20.97 3.61
CA ARG A 281 3.57 20.38 2.31
C ARG A 281 2.98 21.40 1.38
N ARG A 282 3.17 21.18 0.10
CA ARG A 282 2.42 21.92 -0.90
C ARG A 282 0.93 21.53 -0.81
N PRO A 283 -0.02 22.45 -0.98
CA PRO A 283 -1.45 22.15 -0.95
C PRO A 283 -1.82 21.00 -1.90
N SER A 284 -1.26 20.96 -3.10
CA SER A 284 -1.46 19.88 -4.07
C SER A 284 -0.99 18.50 -3.58
N ASP A 285 0.08 18.45 -2.78
CA ASP A 285 0.58 17.18 -2.21
C ASP A 285 -0.31 16.73 -1.06
N GLN A 286 -0.82 17.68 -0.28
CA GLN A 286 -1.76 17.42 0.79
C GLN A 286 -3.07 16.84 0.29
N ASP A 287 -3.71 17.50 -0.67
CA ASP A 287 -4.97 17.04 -1.24
C ASP A 287 -4.83 15.63 -1.81
N ALA A 288 -3.70 15.35 -2.48
CA ALA A 288 -3.43 14.04 -3.01
C ALA A 288 -3.22 12.97 -1.93
N LEU A 289 -2.63 13.33 -0.78
CA LEU A 289 -2.36 12.41 0.32
C LEU A 289 -3.59 12.17 1.22
N ILE A 290 -4.48 13.16 1.35
CA ILE A 290 -5.73 13.05 2.13
C ILE A 290 -6.78 12.24 1.36
N GLN A 291 -6.89 12.42 0.05
CA GLN A 291 -7.86 11.70 -0.79
C GLN A 291 -7.63 10.19 -0.88
N VAL A 292 -6.59 9.70 -0.20
CA VAL A 292 -6.30 8.28 -0.11
C VAL A 292 -6.88 7.74 1.17
N ASP A 293 -8.12 7.39 1.11
CA ASP A 293 -8.84 6.59 2.08
C ASP A 293 -8.41 5.11 1.98
N GLU A 294 -8.54 4.36 3.06
CA GLU A 294 -8.23 2.92 3.12
C GLU A 294 -9.16 2.09 2.23
N THR A 295 -10.35 2.61 1.93
CA THR A 295 -11.34 2.03 1.03
C THR A 295 -11.13 2.39 -0.45
N THR A 296 -10.21 3.31 -0.75
CA THR A 296 -10.00 3.79 -2.12
C THR A 296 -9.28 2.75 -2.95
N VAL A 297 -9.99 2.13 -3.86
CA VAL A 297 -9.41 1.25 -4.89
C VAL A 297 -8.54 2.07 -5.83
N PHE A 298 -7.21 1.96 -5.71
CA PHE A 298 -6.27 2.60 -6.61
C PHE A 298 -6.32 1.95 -7.99
N THR A 299 -7.23 2.41 -8.83
CA THR A 299 -7.13 2.13 -10.26
C THR A 299 -6.10 3.06 -10.90
N TRP A 300 -5.49 2.63 -12.00
CA TRP A 300 -4.63 3.50 -12.81
C TRP A 300 -5.34 4.77 -13.28
N GLN A 301 -6.67 4.76 -13.38
CA GLN A 301 -7.47 5.94 -13.70
C GLN A 301 -7.48 6.95 -12.55
N HIS A 302 -7.63 6.48 -11.31
CA HIS A 302 -7.55 7.35 -10.13
C HIS A 302 -6.14 7.94 -9.99
N ILE A 303 -5.12 7.10 -10.16
CA ILE A 303 -3.72 7.54 -10.15
C ILE A 303 -3.47 8.58 -11.24
N ALA A 304 -3.99 8.39 -12.45
CA ALA A 304 -3.84 9.37 -13.52
C ALA A 304 -4.49 10.70 -13.18
N LYS A 305 -5.65 10.70 -12.52
CA LYS A 305 -6.31 11.94 -12.07
C LYS A 305 -5.52 12.66 -10.98
N VAL A 306 -5.02 11.93 -9.98
CA VAL A 306 -4.22 12.50 -8.88
C VAL A 306 -2.85 12.93 -9.38
N ILE A 307 -2.23 12.12 -10.24
CA ILE A 307 -0.89 12.27 -10.80
C ILE A 307 -0.84 13.31 -11.92
N GLY A 308 -1.89 13.38 -12.74
CA GLY A 308 -1.97 14.28 -13.89
C GLY A 308 -2.27 15.74 -13.54
N ARG A 309 -2.57 16.05 -12.27
CA ARG A 309 -2.81 17.43 -11.85
C ARG A 309 -1.54 18.26 -11.99
N PRO A 310 -1.57 19.36 -12.73
CA PRO A 310 -0.43 20.28 -12.81
C PRO A 310 -0.13 20.82 -11.42
N ASN A 311 1.14 21.15 -11.16
CA ASN A 311 1.56 21.79 -9.94
C ASN A 311 1.04 23.25 -9.94
N THR A 312 -0.19 23.44 -9.46
CA THR A 312 -0.89 24.74 -9.56
C THR A 312 -0.47 25.72 -8.47
N ASP A 313 0.07 25.21 -7.35
CA ASP A 313 0.55 26.05 -6.26
C ASP A 313 1.90 25.52 -5.74
N PRO A 314 3.01 26.23 -6.06
CA PRO A 314 4.34 25.86 -5.57
C PRO A 314 4.58 26.29 -4.11
N THR A 315 3.65 27.02 -3.47
CA THR A 315 3.80 27.46 -2.08
C THR A 315 3.66 26.29 -1.12
N PHE A 316 4.26 26.43 0.05
CA PHE A 316 4.17 25.42 1.11
C PHE A 316 3.23 25.92 2.20
N ALA A 317 2.29 25.10 2.60
CA ALA A 317 1.41 25.35 3.73
C ALA A 317 1.78 24.44 4.90
N THR A 318 1.58 24.92 6.13
CA THR A 318 1.76 24.13 7.34
C THR A 318 0.50 23.31 7.59
N HIS A 319 0.67 22.02 7.80
CA HIS A 319 -0.40 21.09 8.16
C HIS A 319 -0.04 20.28 9.38
N THR A 320 -0.99 20.14 10.29
CA THR A 320 -0.87 19.33 11.50
C THR A 320 -1.51 17.97 11.23
N PHE A 321 -0.76 16.89 11.44
CA PHE A 321 -1.29 15.54 11.35
C PHE A 321 -1.65 15.07 12.76
N ASP A 322 -2.94 14.97 13.06
CA ASP A 322 -3.44 14.59 14.38
C ASP A 322 -3.26 13.09 14.70
N GLU A 323 -3.11 12.24 13.68
CA GLU A 323 -3.16 10.78 13.84
C GLU A 323 -1.82 10.06 13.73
N TYR A 324 -0.74 10.70 13.23
CA TYR A 324 0.50 10.00 12.98
C TYR A 324 1.65 10.53 13.83
N GLN A 325 2.08 9.71 14.80
CA GLN A 325 3.34 9.95 15.50
C GLN A 325 4.50 9.86 14.50
N VAL A 326 5.30 10.91 14.44
CA VAL A 326 6.52 10.90 13.63
C VAL A 326 7.53 9.98 14.30
N ASP A 327 7.98 8.95 13.58
CA ASP A 327 9.04 8.07 14.05
C ASP A 327 10.30 8.91 14.34
N SER A 328 10.77 8.87 15.59
CA SER A 328 11.95 9.61 16.03
C SER A 328 13.24 9.18 15.31
N SER A 329 13.24 7.99 14.71
CA SER A 329 14.37 7.49 13.93
C SER A 329 14.11 7.59 12.43
N TYR A 330 14.33 8.75 11.85
CA TYR A 330 14.28 8.93 10.38
C TYR A 330 15.35 8.14 9.60
N THR A 331 16.15 7.32 10.28
CA THR A 331 17.36 6.72 9.70
C THR A 331 17.13 5.98 8.40
N LEU A 332 16.02 5.29 8.27
CA LEU A 332 15.70 4.52 7.07
C LEU A 332 14.91 5.31 6.00
N TYR A 333 14.40 6.49 6.35
CA TYR A 333 13.65 7.35 5.43
C TYR A 333 14.52 8.37 4.69
N TRP A 334 15.82 8.50 5.05
CA TRP A 334 16.73 9.44 4.39
C TRP A 334 16.78 9.25 2.87
N ILE A 335 16.72 8.03 2.40
CA ILE A 335 16.85 7.73 0.96
C ILE A 335 15.61 8.20 0.19
N SER A 336 14.42 7.74 0.59
CA SER A 336 13.15 8.16 -0.03
C SER A 336 12.88 9.66 0.18
N GLY A 337 13.12 10.18 1.39
CA GLY A 337 13.00 11.60 1.71
C GLY A 337 13.93 12.47 0.87
N PHE A 338 15.15 12.02 0.55
CA PHE A 338 16.04 12.73 -0.36
C PHE A 338 15.50 12.73 -1.80
N GLY A 339 14.85 11.63 -2.25
CA GLY A 339 14.16 11.60 -3.53
C GLY A 339 13.03 12.63 -3.60
N VAL A 340 12.22 12.72 -2.53
CA VAL A 340 11.17 13.75 -2.40
C VAL A 340 11.76 15.16 -2.39
N LEU A 341 12.84 15.38 -1.64
CA LEU A 341 13.54 16.67 -1.56
C LEU A 341 14.06 17.15 -2.94
N ILE A 342 14.57 16.23 -3.77
CA ILE A 342 14.93 16.54 -5.16
C ILE A 342 13.69 17.01 -5.93
N GLY A 343 12.54 16.34 -5.77
CA GLY A 343 11.28 16.75 -6.37
C GLY A 343 10.87 18.17 -5.96
N TYR A 344 11.06 18.54 -4.70
CA TYR A 344 10.81 19.89 -4.19
C TYR A 344 11.76 20.91 -4.80
N TRP A 345 13.05 20.65 -4.84
CA TRP A 345 14.05 21.56 -5.45
C TRP A 345 13.82 21.77 -6.95
N LEU A 346 13.35 20.75 -7.65
CA LEU A 346 13.04 20.83 -9.08
C LEU A 346 11.62 21.33 -9.36
N HIS A 347 10.82 21.66 -8.34
CA HIS A 347 9.42 22.11 -8.44
C HIS A 347 8.55 21.14 -9.27
N LEU A 348 8.78 19.83 -9.11
CA LEU A 348 8.00 18.82 -9.81
C LEU A 348 6.60 18.67 -9.18
N GLY A 349 5.63 18.23 -9.97
CA GLY A 349 4.30 17.87 -9.46
C GLY A 349 4.34 16.69 -8.49
N PHE A 350 3.25 16.48 -7.75
CA PHE A 350 3.14 15.45 -6.71
C PHE A 350 3.59 14.07 -7.18
N ALA A 351 3.07 13.61 -8.31
CA ALA A 351 3.39 12.31 -8.87
C ALA A 351 4.86 12.10 -9.15
N ALA A 352 5.47 13.04 -9.87
CA ALA A 352 6.88 12.94 -10.19
C ALA A 352 7.73 12.93 -8.92
N THR A 353 7.37 13.74 -7.92
CA THR A 353 8.01 13.77 -6.60
C THR A 353 7.85 12.44 -5.87
N LEU A 354 6.64 11.86 -5.89
CA LEU A 354 6.34 10.56 -5.28
C LEU A 354 7.18 9.44 -5.92
N TYR A 355 7.20 9.38 -7.26
CA TYR A 355 7.99 8.36 -7.96
C TYR A 355 9.50 8.55 -7.81
N LEU A 356 10.00 9.77 -7.59
CA LEU A 356 11.42 10.01 -7.25
C LEU A 356 11.80 9.40 -5.91
N GLY A 357 10.93 9.47 -4.90
CA GLY A 357 11.16 8.83 -3.61
C GLY A 357 11.26 7.30 -3.73
N ARG A 358 10.32 6.67 -4.46
CA ARG A 358 10.37 5.24 -4.78
C ARG A 358 11.62 4.85 -5.57
N LEU A 359 11.97 5.65 -6.58
CA LEU A 359 13.16 5.41 -7.40
C LEU A 359 14.45 5.52 -6.59
N ALA A 360 14.53 6.45 -5.65
CA ALA A 360 15.67 6.58 -4.75
C ALA A 360 15.87 5.32 -3.90
N ASN A 361 14.80 4.76 -3.33
CA ASN A 361 14.85 3.48 -2.61
C ASN A 361 15.33 2.34 -3.51
N LEU A 362 14.76 2.22 -4.72
CA LEU A 362 15.16 1.19 -5.69
C LEU A 362 16.64 1.29 -6.07
N LEU A 363 17.14 2.49 -6.35
CA LEU A 363 18.55 2.70 -6.69
C LEU A 363 19.47 2.33 -5.53
N PHE A 364 19.13 2.74 -4.31
CA PHE A 364 19.89 2.40 -3.11
C PHE A 364 19.92 0.88 -2.89
N PHE A 365 18.76 0.22 -2.98
CA PHE A 365 18.66 -1.23 -2.86
C PHE A 365 19.48 -1.93 -3.92
N ALA A 366 19.32 -1.58 -5.20
CA ALA A 366 20.04 -2.19 -6.31
C ALA A 366 21.56 -2.09 -6.15
N PHE A 367 22.04 -0.92 -5.70
CA PHE A 367 23.47 -0.67 -5.44
C PHE A 367 24.00 -1.56 -4.33
N LEU A 368 23.33 -1.59 -3.16
CA LEU A 368 23.80 -2.37 -2.01
C LEU A 368 23.68 -3.87 -2.23
N ALA A 369 22.59 -4.34 -2.85
CA ALA A 369 22.40 -5.75 -3.20
C ALA A 369 23.48 -6.24 -4.18
N ALA A 370 23.74 -5.47 -5.23
CA ALA A 370 24.85 -5.79 -6.15
C ALA A 370 26.21 -5.76 -5.45
N TRP A 371 26.42 -4.84 -4.54
CA TRP A 371 27.65 -4.75 -3.76
C TRP A 371 27.79 -5.92 -2.77
N ALA A 372 26.68 -6.39 -2.18
CA ALA A 372 26.65 -7.60 -1.38
C ALA A 372 27.08 -8.83 -2.21
N VAL A 373 26.52 -9.02 -3.40
CA VAL A 373 26.92 -10.10 -4.34
C VAL A 373 28.39 -9.99 -4.76
N LYS A 374 28.92 -8.77 -4.91
CA LYS A 374 30.33 -8.53 -5.21
C LYS A 374 31.22 -8.95 -4.05
N ARG A 375 30.84 -8.61 -2.82
CA ARG A 375 31.66 -8.77 -1.61
C ARG A 375 31.63 -10.15 -1.03
N THR A 376 30.47 -10.81 -1.00
CA THR A 376 30.37 -12.14 -0.40
C THR A 376 31.31 -13.14 -1.09
N PRO A 377 32.17 -13.86 -0.33
CA PRO A 377 33.01 -14.91 -0.88
C PRO A 377 32.25 -16.23 -1.09
N VAL A 378 31.10 -16.40 -0.42
CA VAL A 378 30.28 -17.62 -0.43
C VAL A 378 28.84 -17.30 -0.78
N ALA A 379 28.08 -18.27 -1.25
CA ALA A 379 26.63 -18.19 -1.53
C ALA A 379 26.22 -17.01 -2.43
N LYS A 380 27.05 -16.56 -3.38
CA LYS A 380 26.70 -15.47 -4.32
C LYS A 380 25.33 -15.66 -4.99
N PRO A 381 24.92 -16.87 -5.44
CA PRO A 381 23.61 -17.10 -6.01
C PRO A 381 22.47 -16.87 -5.02
N ALA A 382 22.64 -17.25 -3.75
CA ALA A 382 21.62 -17.04 -2.72
C ALA A 382 21.38 -15.53 -2.47
N PHE A 383 22.45 -14.73 -2.37
CA PHE A 383 22.33 -13.26 -2.30
C PHE A 383 21.68 -12.67 -3.55
N ALA A 384 22.01 -13.20 -4.73
CA ALA A 384 21.44 -12.73 -5.99
C ALA A 384 19.96 -13.05 -6.12
N VAL A 385 19.55 -14.29 -5.79
CA VAL A 385 18.13 -14.69 -5.85
C VAL A 385 17.31 -13.97 -4.78
N ALA A 386 17.82 -13.85 -3.54
CA ALA A 386 17.13 -13.10 -2.50
C ALA A 386 16.87 -11.62 -2.90
N ALA A 387 17.81 -11.02 -3.66
CA ALA A 387 17.62 -9.65 -4.18
C ALA A 387 16.65 -9.57 -5.37
N LEU A 388 16.33 -10.69 -6.01
CA LEU A 388 15.44 -10.78 -7.18
C LEU A 388 14.09 -11.42 -6.85
N LEU A 389 13.82 -11.80 -5.61
CA LEU A 389 12.48 -12.28 -5.26
C LEU A 389 11.43 -11.20 -5.50
N PRO A 390 10.25 -11.52 -6.02
CA PRO A 390 9.18 -10.54 -6.25
C PRO A 390 8.86 -9.70 -5.01
N MET A 391 8.78 -10.29 -3.81
CA MET A 391 8.61 -9.53 -2.55
C MET A 391 9.72 -8.52 -2.34
N THR A 392 10.96 -8.90 -2.58
CA THR A 392 12.12 -8.00 -2.44
C THR A 392 12.06 -6.85 -3.44
N LEU A 393 11.72 -7.13 -4.70
CA LEU A 393 11.58 -6.10 -5.75
C LEU A 393 10.40 -5.17 -5.48
N HIS A 394 9.28 -5.71 -4.98
CA HIS A 394 8.11 -4.93 -4.56
C HIS A 394 8.49 -3.94 -3.45
N LEU A 395 9.10 -4.41 -2.37
CA LEU A 395 9.55 -3.54 -1.27
C LEU A 395 10.56 -2.50 -1.76
N ALA A 396 11.53 -2.90 -2.61
CA ALA A 396 12.54 -1.99 -3.15
C ALA A 396 11.96 -0.91 -4.07
N ALA A 397 10.83 -1.20 -4.72
CA ALA A 397 10.11 -0.31 -5.63
C ALA A 397 9.06 0.57 -4.93
N SER A 398 9.01 0.58 -3.60
CA SER A 398 8.05 1.30 -2.76
C SER A 398 8.75 2.23 -1.76
N TYR A 399 7.96 2.92 -0.93
CA TYR A 399 8.47 3.73 0.19
C TYR A 399 8.84 2.90 1.42
N SER A 400 8.61 1.58 1.40
CA SER A 400 8.84 0.72 2.55
C SER A 400 10.26 0.88 3.11
N ARG A 401 10.35 1.20 4.41
CA ARG A 401 11.64 1.25 5.13
C ARG A 401 12.32 -0.12 5.19
N ASP A 402 11.54 -1.20 5.10
CA ASP A 402 12.05 -2.58 5.13
C ASP A 402 12.97 -2.85 3.93
N SER A 403 12.78 -2.18 2.79
CA SER A 403 13.67 -2.31 1.64
C SER A 403 15.09 -1.82 1.95
N ASN A 404 15.20 -0.66 2.61
CA ASN A 404 16.48 -0.08 2.98
C ASN A 404 17.18 -0.93 4.06
N LEU A 405 16.42 -1.42 5.03
CA LEU A 405 16.92 -2.33 6.05
C LEU A 405 17.41 -3.65 5.45
N LEU A 406 16.64 -4.24 4.52
CA LEU A 406 17.02 -5.45 3.79
C LEU A 406 18.33 -5.26 3.03
N ALA A 407 18.46 -4.15 2.30
CA ALA A 407 19.69 -3.81 1.57
C ALA A 407 20.90 -3.71 2.50
N LEU A 408 20.73 -3.03 3.65
CA LEU A 408 21.77 -2.88 4.66
C LEU A 408 22.15 -4.24 5.28
N CYS A 409 21.18 -5.08 5.64
CA CYS A 409 21.43 -6.40 6.22
C CYS A 409 22.15 -7.35 5.24
N LEU A 410 21.72 -7.38 3.96
CA LEU A 410 22.40 -8.17 2.93
C LEU A 410 23.84 -7.71 2.75
N PHE A 411 24.08 -6.39 2.66
CA PHE A 411 25.42 -5.87 2.48
C PHE A 411 26.30 -6.06 3.71
N PHE A 412 25.76 -5.85 4.91
CA PHE A 412 26.44 -6.07 6.19
C PHE A 412 26.90 -7.53 6.35
N SER A 413 25.97 -8.48 6.09
CA SER A 413 26.26 -9.92 6.13
C SER A 413 27.35 -10.29 5.13
N ALA A 414 27.24 -9.82 3.88
CA ALA A 414 28.25 -10.06 2.85
C ALA A 414 29.63 -9.49 3.22
N LEU A 415 29.66 -8.33 3.85
CA LEU A 415 30.90 -7.65 4.27
C LEU A 415 31.57 -8.41 5.42
N LEU A 416 30.84 -8.84 6.43
CA LEU A 416 31.40 -9.64 7.53
C LEU A 416 31.88 -11.02 7.05
N LEU A 417 31.15 -11.66 6.12
CA LEU A 417 31.62 -12.88 5.46
C LEU A 417 32.89 -12.64 4.62
N ASP A 418 33.03 -11.50 3.94
CA ASP A 418 34.27 -11.13 3.22
C ASP A 418 35.45 -10.96 4.17
N LEU A 419 35.23 -10.36 5.33
CA LEU A 419 36.26 -10.23 6.36
C LEU A 419 36.63 -11.59 6.97
N ALA A 420 35.66 -12.49 7.15
CA ALA A 420 35.88 -13.80 7.74
C ALA A 420 36.54 -14.79 6.76
N PHE A 421 36.10 -14.83 5.50
CA PHE A 421 36.45 -15.87 4.53
C PHE A 421 37.01 -15.35 3.20
N GLY A 422 37.10 -14.04 3.02
CA GLY A 422 37.69 -13.41 1.84
C GLY A 422 39.22 -13.60 1.76
N PRO A 423 39.87 -13.11 0.70
CA PRO A 423 41.29 -13.39 0.41
C PRO A 423 42.28 -12.63 1.31
N ARG A 424 41.83 -11.74 2.19
CA ARG A 424 42.71 -10.92 3.02
C ARG A 424 43.29 -11.70 4.18
N GLU A 425 44.59 -11.62 4.38
CA GLU A 425 45.29 -12.23 5.52
C GLU A 425 45.16 -11.41 6.78
N HIS A 426 45.21 -10.07 6.65
CA HIS A 426 45.15 -9.12 7.76
C HIS A 426 44.03 -8.09 7.56
N ILE A 427 43.37 -7.74 8.66
CA ILE A 427 42.29 -6.76 8.72
C ILE A 427 42.74 -5.58 9.57
N GLY A 428 42.92 -4.40 8.94
CA GLY A 428 43.21 -3.17 9.62
C GLY A 428 41.95 -2.44 10.10
N TRP A 429 42.10 -1.40 10.87
CA TRP A 429 41.00 -0.62 11.43
C TRP A 429 40.09 -0.01 10.34
N LYS A 430 40.67 0.41 9.19
CA LYS A 430 39.86 0.98 8.07
C LYS A 430 38.83 0.04 7.52
N GLN A 431 39.07 -1.27 7.53
CA GLN A 431 38.12 -2.27 7.07
C GLN A 431 36.99 -2.52 8.08
N LEU A 432 37.17 -2.15 9.35
CA LEU A 432 36.18 -2.29 10.42
C LEU A 432 35.21 -1.11 10.52
N VAL A 433 35.59 0.07 9.97
CA VAL A 433 34.75 1.29 10.03
C VAL A 433 33.38 1.03 9.39
N LEU A 434 33.35 0.50 8.16
CA LEU A 434 32.09 0.31 7.44
C LEU A 434 31.16 -0.70 8.14
N PRO A 435 31.59 -1.87 8.63
CA PRO A 435 30.78 -2.75 9.47
C PRO A 435 30.22 -2.06 10.72
N VAL A 436 31.00 -1.21 11.38
CA VAL A 436 30.56 -0.45 12.56
C VAL A 436 29.44 0.52 12.17
N VAL A 437 29.63 1.30 11.11
CA VAL A 437 28.59 2.24 10.61
C VAL A 437 27.30 1.48 10.27
N LEU A 438 27.41 0.38 9.54
CA LEU A 438 26.23 -0.43 9.18
C LEU A 438 25.53 -1.01 10.41
N ALA A 439 26.28 -1.49 11.39
CA ALA A 439 25.70 -2.01 12.64
C ALA A 439 24.92 -0.92 13.40
N VAL A 440 25.49 0.28 13.49
CA VAL A 440 24.83 1.44 14.14
C VAL A 440 23.57 1.89 13.39
N LEU A 441 23.48 1.66 12.08
CA LEU A 441 22.26 1.95 11.30
C LEU A 441 21.20 0.84 11.43
N ILE A 442 21.63 -0.45 11.44
CA ILE A 442 20.71 -1.60 11.45
C ILE A 442 20.10 -1.83 12.84
N VAL A 443 20.93 -1.86 13.88
CA VAL A 443 20.52 -2.27 15.23
C VAL A 443 19.41 -1.39 15.81
N PRO A 444 19.47 -0.05 15.76
CA PRO A 444 18.40 0.79 16.24
C PRO A 444 17.12 0.70 15.39
N SER A 445 17.25 0.38 14.09
CA SER A 445 16.12 0.39 13.16
C SER A 445 15.18 -0.80 13.35
N LYS A 446 15.72 -2.00 13.64
CA LYS A 446 14.92 -3.20 13.91
C LYS A 446 15.76 -4.21 14.71
N VAL A 447 15.46 -4.32 15.99
CA VAL A 447 16.24 -5.12 16.97
C VAL A 447 16.35 -6.60 16.61
N VAL A 448 15.39 -7.14 15.88
CA VAL A 448 15.36 -8.55 15.48
C VAL A 448 16.57 -8.98 14.66
N TYR A 449 17.29 -8.02 14.04
CA TYR A 449 18.52 -8.28 13.28
C TYR A 449 19.81 -8.02 14.07
N LEU A 450 19.73 -7.67 15.37
CA LEU A 450 20.88 -7.55 16.26
C LEU A 450 21.80 -8.79 16.22
N PRO A 451 21.32 -10.05 16.17
CA PRO A 451 22.19 -11.22 16.12
C PRO A 451 23.12 -11.24 14.90
N LEU A 452 22.81 -10.53 13.79
CA LEU A 452 23.74 -10.40 12.65
C LEU A 452 25.11 -9.82 13.06
N ALA A 453 25.16 -9.00 14.10
CA ALA A 453 26.43 -8.52 14.68
C ALA A 453 27.32 -9.68 15.15
N GLY A 454 26.74 -10.82 15.52
CA GLY A 454 27.46 -12.04 15.89
C GLY A 454 28.33 -12.64 14.77
N LEU A 455 28.08 -12.27 13.50
CA LEU A 455 28.96 -12.66 12.37
C LEU A 455 30.39 -12.17 12.56
N ILE A 456 30.67 -11.12 13.36
CA ILE A 456 32.01 -10.67 13.73
C ILE A 456 32.83 -11.79 14.43
N LEU A 457 32.14 -12.69 15.15
CA LEU A 457 32.78 -13.80 15.87
C LEU A 457 33.40 -14.83 14.91
N LEU A 458 32.91 -14.93 13.69
CA LEU A 458 33.40 -15.84 12.66
C LEU A 458 34.74 -15.40 12.08
N ILE A 459 35.15 -14.15 12.25
CA ILE A 459 36.44 -13.64 11.77
C ILE A 459 37.57 -14.31 12.55
N PRO A 460 38.51 -15.01 11.87
CA PRO A 460 39.65 -15.64 12.56
C PRO A 460 40.49 -14.62 13.35
N ALA A 461 40.86 -14.96 14.58
CA ALA A 461 41.66 -14.09 15.45
C ALA A 461 43.01 -13.69 14.82
N VAL A 462 43.60 -14.60 14.02
CA VAL A 462 44.87 -14.35 13.30
C VAL A 462 44.74 -13.17 12.35
N ARG A 463 43.58 -12.93 11.73
CA ARG A 463 43.34 -11.81 10.82
C ARG A 463 43.23 -10.48 11.54
N LEU A 464 42.76 -10.48 12.80
CA LEU A 464 42.59 -9.28 13.63
C LEU A 464 43.79 -8.99 14.51
N GLY A 465 44.78 -9.91 14.57
CA GLY A 465 45.99 -9.78 15.37
C GLY A 465 45.76 -9.86 16.88
N ARG A 466 46.73 -9.32 17.67
CA ARG A 466 46.75 -9.42 19.15
C ARG A 466 45.53 -8.85 19.87
N PHE A 467 44.83 -7.93 19.23
CA PHE A 467 43.63 -7.28 19.80
C PHE A 467 42.30 -7.93 19.40
N ALA A 468 42.31 -9.11 18.75
CA ALA A 468 41.15 -9.74 18.20
C ALA A 468 39.96 -9.85 19.18
N ARG A 469 40.17 -10.27 20.43
CA ARG A 469 39.12 -10.39 21.46
C ARG A 469 38.53 -9.03 21.84
N TRP A 470 39.36 -8.01 21.93
CA TRP A 470 38.91 -6.64 22.25
C TRP A 470 38.15 -5.99 21.10
N ILE A 471 38.57 -6.22 19.85
CA ILE A 471 37.87 -5.73 18.66
C ILE A 471 36.46 -6.39 18.58
N LYS A 472 36.40 -7.73 18.73
CA LYS A 472 35.11 -8.44 18.70
C LYS A 472 34.21 -8.02 19.87
N GLY A 473 34.74 -8.00 21.08
CA GLY A 473 34.00 -7.60 22.28
C GLY A 473 33.53 -6.14 22.19
N GLY A 474 34.40 -5.22 21.77
CA GLY A 474 34.06 -3.79 21.59
C GLY A 474 33.00 -3.58 20.51
N PHE A 475 33.06 -4.34 19.41
CA PHE A 475 32.03 -4.28 18.36
C PHE A 475 30.65 -4.71 18.90
N LEU A 476 30.59 -5.85 19.58
CA LEU A 476 29.34 -6.36 20.17
C LEU A 476 28.82 -5.44 21.28
N ALA A 477 29.73 -4.90 22.13
CA ALA A 477 29.37 -3.92 23.14
C ALA A 477 28.77 -2.65 22.53
N LEU A 478 29.36 -2.14 21.43
CA LEU A 478 28.83 -1.00 20.70
C LEU A 478 27.42 -1.27 20.16
N CYS A 479 27.18 -2.46 19.57
CA CYS A 479 25.85 -2.86 19.12
C CYS A 479 24.85 -2.93 20.28
N ALA A 480 25.25 -3.47 21.42
CA ALA A 480 24.41 -3.52 22.63
C ALA A 480 24.10 -2.10 23.16
N VAL A 481 25.09 -1.21 23.19
CA VAL A 481 24.90 0.20 23.57
C VAL A 481 23.95 0.91 22.58
N ALA A 482 24.14 0.73 21.27
CA ALA A 482 23.27 1.30 20.26
C ALA A 482 21.82 0.82 20.43
N PHE A 483 21.62 -0.46 20.74
CA PHE A 483 20.32 -1.01 21.09
C PHE A 483 19.72 -0.37 22.35
N LEU A 484 20.47 -0.33 23.44
CA LEU A 484 20.01 0.23 24.73
C LEU A 484 19.64 1.71 24.62
N LEU A 485 20.42 2.49 23.85
CA LEU A 485 20.13 3.91 23.61
C LEU A 485 18.82 4.12 22.83
N ASN A 486 18.51 3.22 21.92
CA ASN A 486 17.30 3.31 21.10
C ASN A 486 16.05 2.73 21.79
N SER A 487 16.22 1.76 22.69
CA SER A 487 15.10 1.05 23.34
C SER A 487 14.44 1.81 24.49
N GLY A 488 14.85 3.05 24.77
CA GLY A 488 14.37 3.79 25.95
C GLY A 488 14.90 3.22 27.30
N ALA A 489 15.52 2.03 27.30
CA ALA A 489 16.10 1.41 28.49
C ALA A 489 17.24 2.24 29.10
N ALA A 490 17.93 3.04 28.27
CA ALA A 490 18.93 3.99 28.75
C ALA A 490 18.31 5.12 29.57
N GLY A 491 17.09 5.58 29.22
CA GLY A 491 16.34 6.56 30.00
C GLY A 491 16.01 6.05 31.41
N ALA A 492 15.61 4.77 31.50
CA ALA A 492 15.35 4.11 32.77
C ALA A 492 16.63 3.90 33.60
N LEU A 493 17.77 3.60 32.96
CA LEU A 493 19.08 3.39 33.62
C LEU A 493 19.73 4.70 34.10
N ILE A 494 19.48 5.83 33.40
CA ILE A 494 20.11 7.14 33.69
C ILE A 494 19.16 8.02 34.53
N GLY A 495 17.95 7.55 34.86
CA GLY A 495 16.98 8.30 35.64
C GLY A 495 16.31 9.47 34.92
N PHE A 496 16.48 9.56 33.60
CA PHE A 496 15.70 10.47 32.77
C PHE A 496 14.32 9.83 32.48
N THR A 497 13.32 10.26 33.22
CA THR A 497 11.93 9.94 32.98
C THR A 497 11.46 10.56 31.65
N GLN A 498 11.75 9.93 30.52
CA GLN A 498 10.90 10.07 29.34
C GLN A 498 9.80 9.04 29.44
N THR A 499 8.61 9.52 29.55
CA THR A 499 7.38 8.75 29.65
C THR A 499 7.31 7.74 28.50
N SER A 500 7.41 6.46 28.86
CA SER A 500 7.31 5.28 28.00
C SER A 500 5.89 5.04 27.44
N GLY A 501 5.01 6.06 27.46
CA GLY A 501 3.67 6.00 26.89
C GLY A 501 3.60 6.05 25.36
N THR A 502 4.66 6.55 24.70
CA THR A 502 4.57 6.88 23.26
C THR A 502 4.88 5.72 22.31
N ALA A 503 5.70 4.76 22.71
CA ALA A 503 5.97 3.58 21.88
C ALA A 503 4.83 2.56 21.90
N ALA A 504 4.17 2.42 23.05
CA ALA A 504 3.01 1.54 23.20
C ALA A 504 1.75 2.13 22.55
N ALA A 505 1.56 3.46 22.61
CA ALA A 505 0.45 4.14 21.95
C ALA A 505 0.59 4.17 20.41
N GLY A 506 1.83 4.33 19.90
CA GLY A 506 2.08 4.23 18.45
C GLY A 506 1.90 2.81 17.90
N ALA A 507 2.26 1.80 18.67
CA ALA A 507 2.00 0.41 18.33
C ALA A 507 0.50 0.08 18.39
N ALA A 508 -0.24 0.59 19.38
CA ALA A 508 -1.68 0.39 19.51
C ALA A 508 -2.48 1.12 18.41
N SER A 509 -2.03 2.30 17.99
CA SER A 509 -2.64 3.03 16.86
C SER A 509 -2.39 2.34 15.50
N LEU A 510 -1.18 1.81 15.28
CA LEU A 510 -0.88 0.98 14.11
C LEU A 510 -1.67 -0.33 14.12
N MET A 511 -1.89 -0.94 15.29
CA MET A 511 -2.71 -2.14 15.46
C MET A 511 -4.19 -1.88 15.19
N ALA A 512 -4.73 -0.76 15.64
CA ALA A 512 -6.12 -0.38 15.39
C ALA A 512 -6.37 -0.10 13.88
N GLN A 513 -5.38 0.43 13.19
CA GLN A 513 -5.43 0.71 11.77
C GLN A 513 -5.28 -0.57 10.92
N GLU A 514 -4.45 -1.51 11.36
CA GLU A 514 -4.28 -2.82 10.73
C GLU A 514 -5.47 -3.75 11.01
N GLN A 515 -6.17 -3.59 12.15
CA GLN A 515 -7.42 -4.28 12.46
C GLN A 515 -8.57 -3.88 11.52
N ALA A 516 -8.70 -2.61 11.18
CA ALA A 516 -9.70 -2.14 10.24
C ALA A 516 -9.46 -2.65 8.80
N ALA A 517 -8.20 -3.00 8.49
CA ALA A 517 -7.81 -3.51 7.17
C ALA A 517 -7.82 -5.05 7.07
N GLN A 518 -7.95 -5.78 8.17
CA GLN A 518 -7.82 -7.25 8.22
C GLN A 518 -9.06 -7.98 8.74
N GLU A 519 -10.17 -7.28 9.04
CA GLU A 519 -11.41 -7.98 9.37
C GLU A 519 -11.85 -8.81 8.16
N PRO A 520 -11.76 -10.14 8.21
CA PRO A 520 -12.40 -10.97 7.21
C PRO A 520 -13.90 -10.76 7.37
N ALA A 521 -14.61 -10.47 6.28
CA ALA A 521 -16.06 -10.45 6.27
C ALA A 521 -16.57 -11.67 7.04
N ALA A 522 -17.22 -11.43 8.16
CA ALA A 522 -17.83 -12.48 8.95
C ALA A 522 -18.77 -13.27 8.04
N PRO A 523 -18.83 -14.61 8.15
CA PRO A 523 -19.78 -15.37 7.38
C PRO A 523 -21.18 -14.88 7.75
N GLU A 524 -21.98 -14.55 6.73
CA GLU A 524 -23.38 -14.20 6.84
C GLU A 524 -24.13 -15.35 7.54
N THR A 525 -24.26 -15.28 8.85
CA THR A 525 -25.24 -16.05 9.60
C THR A 525 -25.68 -15.20 10.80
N ASP A 526 -26.97 -14.86 10.79
CA ASP A 526 -27.77 -14.39 11.93
C ASP A 526 -27.70 -12.92 12.37
N VAL A 527 -27.80 -11.96 11.43
CA VAL A 527 -28.22 -10.57 11.80
C VAL A 527 -29.74 -10.39 11.75
N GLN A 528 -30.50 -11.35 11.20
CA GLN A 528 -31.97 -11.26 11.16
C GLN A 528 -32.69 -11.45 12.47
N SER A 529 -32.03 -11.95 13.52
CA SER A 529 -32.69 -12.16 14.84
C SER A 529 -32.48 -11.02 15.84
N ALA A 530 -31.53 -10.11 15.62
CA ALA A 530 -31.23 -9.02 16.56
C ALA A 530 -31.99 -7.72 16.22
N VAL A 531 -32.38 -7.52 14.97
CA VAL A 531 -33.12 -6.31 14.52
C VAL A 531 -34.63 -6.41 14.83
N GLN A 532 -35.19 -7.62 14.98
CA GLN A 532 -36.59 -7.79 15.40
C GLN A 532 -36.86 -7.61 16.90
N ALA A 533 -35.81 -7.54 17.75
CA ALA A 533 -35.97 -7.30 19.18
C ALA A 533 -35.91 -5.83 19.60
N SER A 534 -35.38 -4.93 18.75
CA SER A 534 -35.26 -3.49 19.06
C SER A 534 -36.37 -2.61 18.47
N SER A 535 -37.16 -3.13 17.52
CA SER A 535 -38.31 -2.41 16.95
C SER A 535 -39.65 -2.59 17.69
N GLY A 536 -39.67 -3.44 18.73
CA GLY A 536 -40.88 -3.73 19.51
C GLY A 536 -41.13 -2.80 20.72
N GLU A 537 -40.15 -2.03 21.17
CA GLU A 537 -40.28 -1.17 22.34
C GLU A 537 -40.44 0.33 22.08
N ALA A 538 -40.23 0.80 20.85
CA ALA A 538 -40.39 2.21 20.48
C ALA A 538 -41.82 2.61 20.08
N ALA A 539 -42.74 1.67 19.89
CA ALA A 539 -44.09 1.95 19.41
C ALA A 539 -45.19 2.07 20.52
N GLN A 540 -44.81 1.98 21.80
CA GLN A 540 -45.79 2.10 22.93
C GLN A 540 -45.70 3.35 23.78
N SER A 541 -44.83 4.33 23.47
CA SER A 541 -44.67 5.55 24.28
C SER A 541 -45.18 6.85 23.61
N ALA A 542 -45.79 6.79 22.43
CA ALA A 542 -46.23 7.98 21.69
C ALA A 542 -47.76 8.24 21.68
N ALA A 543 -48.50 7.63 22.59
CA ALA A 543 -49.93 7.86 22.69
C ALA A 543 -50.34 8.26 24.11
N GLN A 544 -49.97 9.44 24.57
CA GLN A 544 -50.66 10.24 25.60
C GLN A 544 -49.88 11.55 25.84
N THR A 545 -50.32 12.64 25.25
CA THR A 545 -50.70 13.90 25.88
C THR A 545 -50.91 14.97 24.80
N SER A 546 -52.14 15.14 24.47
CA SER A 546 -52.68 16.32 23.80
C SER A 546 -53.11 17.35 24.87
N GLY A 547 -52.86 18.59 24.65
CA GLY A 547 -53.60 19.63 25.35
C GLY A 547 -52.88 20.93 25.59
N GLY A 548 -53.28 21.98 24.88
CA GLY A 548 -53.44 23.29 25.45
C GLY A 548 -52.54 24.43 25.01
N ALA A 549 -53.01 25.13 23.98
CA ALA A 549 -53.33 26.58 24.01
C ALA A 549 -52.21 27.63 23.99
N GLU A 550 -52.20 28.36 22.91
CA GLU A 550 -52.51 29.78 22.71
C GLU A 550 -51.43 30.86 23.05
N SER A 551 -51.09 31.56 22.05
CA SER A 551 -51.29 32.99 21.72
C SER A 551 -50.12 33.95 21.81
N ALA A 552 -49.97 34.65 20.72
CA ALA A 552 -49.74 36.10 20.53
C ALA A 552 -48.30 36.64 20.69
N SER A 553 -47.74 37.25 19.73
CA SER A 553 -47.99 38.42 18.91
C SER A 553 -46.83 39.42 18.95
N GLN A 554 -46.42 39.89 17.77
CA GLN A 554 -45.92 41.24 17.43
C GLN A 554 -44.55 41.71 17.99
N ALA A 555 -43.72 42.39 17.32
CA ALA A 555 -43.60 43.13 16.06
C ALA A 555 -42.28 43.93 16.08
N ALA A 556 -41.82 44.27 14.90
CA ALA A 556 -41.06 45.46 14.53
C ALA A 556 -39.54 45.57 14.79
N GLY A 557 -38.80 45.67 13.69
CA GLY A 557 -37.47 46.28 13.55
C GLY A 557 -37.51 47.81 13.54
N PRO A 558 -36.61 48.59 12.93
CA PRO A 558 -35.34 48.29 12.24
C PRO A 558 -34.18 49.31 12.55
N ALA A 559 -33.04 49.14 11.80
CA ALA A 559 -32.02 50.17 11.41
C ALA A 559 -31.01 50.64 12.49
N GLU A 560 -29.79 50.92 12.27
CA GLU A 560 -28.89 51.45 11.28
C GLU A 560 -27.45 51.59 11.85
N GLU A 561 -26.47 51.39 10.99
CA GLU A 561 -25.17 52.08 10.83
C GLU A 561 -24.19 52.38 11.98
N GLY A 562 -22.91 52.06 11.69
CA GLY A 562 -21.86 53.05 11.94
C GLY A 562 -20.54 52.54 12.52
N ALA A 563 -19.60 52.27 11.65
CA ALA A 563 -18.20 52.70 11.62
C ALA A 563 -17.27 52.64 12.85
N ALA A 564 -16.18 51.96 12.65
CA ALA A 564 -14.76 52.36 12.79
C ALA A 564 -14.05 52.42 14.15
N ALA A 565 -12.82 51.91 14.10
CA ALA A 565 -11.57 52.27 14.75
C ALA A 565 -11.09 51.52 15.99
N GLU A 566 -9.99 50.80 15.75
CA GLU A 566 -8.90 50.46 16.72
C GLU A 566 -8.33 51.71 17.42
N PRO A 567 -7.43 51.70 18.42
CA PRO A 567 -6.52 50.60 18.84
C PRO A 567 -6.16 50.56 20.37
N SER A 568 -5.33 49.58 20.67
CA SER A 568 -4.19 49.59 21.64
C SER A 568 -4.36 49.23 23.13
N ALA A 569 -3.57 48.26 23.47
CA ALA A 569 -2.55 48.16 24.53
C ALA A 569 -2.92 47.80 26.00
N SER A 570 -2.26 46.78 26.42
CA SER A 570 -1.46 46.58 27.65
C SER A 570 -2.10 45.98 28.92
N SER A 571 -1.46 44.91 29.29
CA SER A 571 -0.88 44.54 30.60
C SER A 571 -1.69 43.91 31.71
N SER A 572 -1.24 42.75 32.04
CA SER A 572 -0.80 42.25 33.37
C SER A 572 -1.82 41.71 34.37
N ALA A 573 -1.53 40.44 34.71
CA ALA A 573 -1.38 39.88 36.06
C ALA A 573 -2.60 39.31 36.84
N ALA A 574 -2.34 38.08 37.29
CA ALA A 574 -2.73 37.45 38.54
C ALA A 574 -4.06 36.70 38.68
N GLN A 575 -3.89 35.40 38.90
CA GLN A 575 -4.79 34.47 39.65
C GLN A 575 -5.17 34.98 41.07
N PRO A 576 -6.16 34.42 41.84
CA PRO A 576 -6.49 33.00 41.92
C PRO A 576 -8.00 32.65 42.24
N ALA A 577 -8.24 31.33 42.06
CA ALA A 577 -9.14 30.43 42.79
C ALA A 577 -10.55 30.84 43.28
N SER A 578 -11.60 30.11 42.93
CA SER A 578 -12.37 29.17 43.79
C SER A 578 -13.73 28.79 43.19
N GLU A 579 -13.99 27.48 43.18
CA GLU A 579 -15.24 26.76 43.46
C GLU A 579 -16.62 27.37 43.14
N THR A 580 -17.47 26.71 42.37
CA THR A 580 -18.56 25.80 42.75
C THR A 580 -19.61 25.67 41.63
N ALA A 581 -19.96 24.40 41.38
CA ALA A 581 -21.26 23.80 41.10
C ALA A 581 -22.19 24.29 40.00
N GLY A 582 -22.40 23.37 39.03
CA GLY A 582 -23.74 22.87 38.69
C GLY A 582 -24.47 23.47 37.53
N SER A 583 -24.52 22.75 36.43
CA SER A 583 -25.78 22.21 35.88
C SER A 583 -25.52 21.52 34.53
N ALA A 584 -26.12 20.35 34.39
CA ALA A 584 -26.08 19.47 33.24
C ALA A 584 -26.74 20.04 32.00
N SER A 585 -26.11 19.87 30.88
CA SER A 585 -26.78 19.72 29.58
C SER A 585 -26.06 18.59 28.82
N GLU A 586 -26.83 17.56 28.49
CA GLU A 586 -26.41 16.41 27.72
C GLU A 586 -25.82 16.82 26.37
N PRO A 587 -24.73 16.25 25.95
CA PRO A 587 -24.33 16.24 24.54
C PRO A 587 -24.79 14.94 23.88
N ALA A 588 -25.18 15.10 22.60
CA ALA A 588 -25.50 14.05 21.66
C ALA A 588 -24.48 12.91 21.67
N ALA A 589 -25.00 11.71 21.48
CA ALA A 589 -24.26 10.47 21.45
C ALA A 589 -23.19 10.49 20.35
N ALA A 590 -21.98 10.85 20.73
CA ALA A 590 -20.79 10.36 20.06
C ALA A 590 -20.57 8.93 20.58
N ASN A 591 -20.47 7.99 19.68
CA ASN A 591 -20.03 6.63 19.99
C ASN A 591 -18.68 6.70 20.73
N SER A 592 -18.77 6.80 22.04
CA SER A 592 -17.64 6.57 22.91
C SER A 592 -17.39 5.05 22.90
N PHE A 593 -16.40 4.62 22.13
CA PHE A 593 -15.68 3.42 22.49
C PHE A 593 -15.11 3.66 23.90
N SER A 594 -15.89 3.22 24.84
CA SER A 594 -15.59 3.29 26.27
C SER A 594 -14.44 2.36 26.55
N THR A 595 -13.51 2.92 27.33
CA THR A 595 -12.57 2.19 28.18
C THR A 595 -11.66 1.22 27.43
N GLN A 596 -10.44 1.67 27.24
CA GLN A 596 -9.24 0.87 27.11
C GLN A 596 -9.26 -0.19 28.25
N GLU A 597 -9.99 -1.28 28.04
CA GLU A 597 -9.73 -2.53 28.74
C GLU A 597 -8.28 -2.84 28.41
N ASP A 598 -7.44 -3.05 29.42
CA ASP A 598 -6.04 -3.43 29.27
C ASP A 598 -5.96 -4.66 28.36
N LEU A 599 -5.71 -4.44 27.06
CA LEU A 599 -5.50 -5.50 26.08
C LEU A 599 -4.29 -6.31 26.55
N THR A 600 -4.55 -7.46 27.16
CA THR A 600 -3.48 -8.38 27.57
C THR A 600 -2.89 -9.00 26.32
N CYS A 601 -1.62 -8.67 26.04
CA CYS A 601 -0.84 -9.27 24.94
C CYS A 601 0.08 -10.37 25.48
N PHE A 602 0.58 -11.22 24.59
CA PHE A 602 1.63 -12.22 24.90
C PHE A 602 2.97 -11.55 25.22
N THR A 603 3.01 -10.70 26.24
CA THR A 603 4.25 -10.07 26.71
C THR A 603 5.26 -11.11 27.20
N LEU A 604 6.55 -10.75 27.28
CA LEU A 604 7.57 -11.70 27.75
C LEU A 604 7.26 -12.32 29.12
N PRO A 605 6.77 -11.59 30.13
CA PRO A 605 6.29 -12.18 31.38
C PRO A 605 5.14 -13.18 31.19
N TYR A 606 4.20 -12.86 30.30
CA TYR A 606 3.06 -13.74 29.98
C TYR A 606 3.54 -15.04 29.31
N ILE A 607 4.41 -14.93 28.31
CA ILE A 607 5.02 -16.08 27.61
C ILE A 607 5.72 -17.04 28.60
N LEU A 608 6.45 -16.47 29.56
CA LEU A 608 7.17 -17.28 30.57
C LEU A 608 6.24 -17.94 31.58
N SER A 609 5.09 -17.32 31.90
CA SER A 609 4.10 -17.87 32.82
C SER A 609 3.10 -18.81 32.12
N HIS A 610 2.87 -18.68 30.84
CA HIS A 610 1.92 -19.46 30.00
C HIS A 610 2.60 -20.12 28.79
N PRO A 611 3.64 -20.98 29.01
CA PRO A 611 4.40 -21.52 27.90
C PRO A 611 3.62 -22.49 27.00
N LEU A 612 2.58 -23.14 27.53
CA LEU A 612 1.75 -24.07 26.74
C LEU A 612 0.83 -23.31 25.78
N GLU A 613 0.20 -22.22 26.23
CA GLU A 613 -0.64 -21.36 25.39
C GLU A 613 0.20 -20.71 24.28
N THR A 614 1.38 -20.22 24.64
CA THR A 614 2.32 -19.67 23.64
C THR A 614 2.74 -20.73 22.62
N ALA A 615 2.97 -21.95 23.04
CA ALA A 615 3.31 -23.06 22.13
C ALA A 615 2.11 -23.41 21.22
N GLU A 616 0.90 -23.41 21.77
CA GLU A 616 -0.32 -23.64 21.01
C GLU A 616 -0.53 -22.54 19.96
N LEU A 617 -0.40 -21.27 20.33
CA LEU A 617 -0.43 -20.13 19.40
C LEU A 617 0.55 -20.33 18.25
N CYS A 618 1.81 -20.69 18.55
CA CYS A 618 2.83 -20.93 17.52
C CYS A 618 2.48 -22.10 16.59
N ILE A 619 2.00 -23.19 17.14
CA ILE A 619 1.65 -24.39 16.35
C ILE A 619 0.44 -24.07 15.46
N ARG A 620 -0.61 -23.47 16.03
CA ARG A 620 -1.80 -23.08 15.29
C ARG A 620 -1.46 -22.08 14.16
N SER A 621 -0.65 -21.06 14.44
CA SER A 621 -0.16 -20.13 13.42
C SER A 621 0.55 -20.82 12.25
N VAL A 622 1.37 -21.84 12.52
CA VAL A 622 2.05 -22.56 11.44
C VAL A 622 1.08 -23.45 10.66
N VAL A 623 0.07 -24.02 11.31
CA VAL A 623 -0.91 -24.90 10.67
C VAL A 623 -1.92 -24.08 9.83
N GLU A 624 -2.39 -22.96 10.34
CA GLU A 624 -3.45 -22.16 9.72
C GLU A 624 -2.88 -21.12 8.74
N GLU A 625 -1.76 -20.46 9.09
CA GLU A 625 -1.18 -19.35 8.32
C GLU A 625 0.14 -19.73 7.60
N GLY A 626 0.53 -20.99 7.65
CA GLY A 626 1.82 -21.43 7.08
C GLY A 626 1.96 -21.20 5.58
N ASP A 627 0.89 -21.27 4.83
CA ASP A 627 0.83 -20.97 3.40
C ASP A 627 1.00 -19.46 3.14
N HIS A 628 0.39 -18.59 3.94
CA HIS A 628 0.59 -17.15 3.91
C HIS A 628 2.05 -16.79 4.22
N TYR A 629 2.66 -17.41 5.24
CA TYR A 629 4.08 -17.18 5.56
C TYR A 629 5.01 -17.59 4.43
N LEU A 630 4.75 -18.73 3.79
CA LEU A 630 5.51 -19.18 2.64
C LEU A 630 5.30 -18.26 1.44
N SER A 631 4.07 -17.85 1.18
CA SER A 631 3.71 -16.95 0.09
C SER A 631 4.38 -15.58 0.25
N THR A 632 4.25 -14.95 1.42
CA THR A 632 4.81 -13.61 1.70
C THR A 632 6.33 -13.59 1.74
N LEU A 633 7.02 -14.71 1.98
CA LEU A 633 8.48 -14.79 1.91
C LEU A 633 9.01 -14.54 0.49
N VAL A 634 8.39 -15.15 -0.51
CA VAL A 634 8.90 -15.11 -1.89
C VAL A 634 8.18 -14.07 -2.76
N GLY A 635 7.04 -13.56 -2.33
CA GLY A 635 6.20 -12.62 -3.08
C GLY A 635 5.08 -13.30 -3.85
N GLY A 636 4.57 -14.39 -3.32
CA GLY A 636 3.32 -15.01 -3.77
C GLY A 636 2.12 -14.16 -3.39
N THR A 637 2.18 -13.48 -2.26
CA THR A 637 1.23 -12.43 -1.85
C THR A 637 1.95 -11.09 -1.91
N LEU A 638 1.48 -10.18 -2.74
CA LEU A 638 2.04 -8.85 -2.95
C LEU A 638 1.01 -7.80 -2.54
N GLY A 639 1.33 -6.98 -1.55
CA GLY A 639 0.64 -5.76 -1.19
C GLY A 639 -0.84 -5.88 -0.85
N TYR A 640 -1.32 -4.91 -0.08
CA TYR A 640 -2.74 -4.67 0.11
C TYR A 640 -3.14 -3.55 -0.84
N PHE A 641 -3.96 -3.88 -1.81
CA PHE A 641 -4.47 -2.89 -2.74
C PHE A 641 -5.77 -2.38 -2.20
N GLY A 642 -6.04 -1.61 -1.31
CA GLY A 642 -7.34 -1.04 -1.03
C GLY A 642 -8.57 -1.83 -1.58
N LEU A 643 -8.39 -3.08 -1.86
CA LEU A 643 -9.32 -4.09 -2.34
C LEU A 643 -9.44 -5.09 -1.21
N ASP A 644 -10.59 -5.66 -1.04
CA ASP A 644 -10.89 -6.70 -0.06
C ASP A 644 -9.96 -7.92 -0.10
N LYS A 645 -9.01 -7.97 -1.03
CA LYS A 645 -8.07 -9.09 -1.19
C LYS A 645 -6.68 -8.63 -1.63
N PRO A 646 -5.61 -9.13 -0.99
CA PRO A 646 -4.23 -8.97 -1.47
C PRO A 646 -4.08 -9.58 -2.88
N LEU A 647 -3.03 -9.18 -3.60
CA LEU A 647 -2.68 -9.80 -4.87
C LEU A 647 -1.97 -11.13 -4.62
N ASP A 648 -2.72 -12.22 -4.71
CA ASP A 648 -2.17 -13.57 -4.58
C ASP A 648 -1.79 -14.16 -5.93
N LEU A 649 -0.56 -14.62 -6.01
CA LEU A 649 -0.07 -15.38 -7.16
C LEU A 649 -0.48 -16.85 -7.03
N ALA A 650 -0.81 -17.47 -8.16
CA ALA A 650 -1.06 -18.90 -8.18
C ALA A 650 0.14 -19.69 -7.61
N TRP A 651 -0.12 -20.77 -6.87
CA TRP A 651 0.90 -21.61 -6.22
C TRP A 651 2.00 -22.12 -7.16
N GLY A 652 1.71 -22.23 -8.47
CA GLY A 652 2.72 -22.55 -9.47
C GLY A 652 3.90 -21.57 -9.50
N TRP A 653 3.64 -20.27 -9.31
CA TRP A 653 4.70 -19.25 -9.22
C TRP A 653 5.48 -19.38 -7.92
N ILE A 654 4.80 -19.62 -6.80
CA ILE A 654 5.43 -19.80 -5.48
C ILE A 654 6.39 -20.99 -5.50
N ILE A 655 5.95 -22.13 -6.03
CA ILE A 655 6.78 -23.34 -6.19
C ILE A 655 8.00 -23.05 -7.07
N LEU A 656 7.82 -22.31 -8.16
CA LEU A 656 8.90 -21.95 -9.07
C LEU A 656 9.94 -21.04 -8.40
N LEU A 657 9.50 -20.07 -7.57
CA LEU A 657 10.38 -19.21 -6.79
C LEU A 657 11.17 -19.98 -5.73
N TYR A 658 10.53 -20.92 -5.02
CA TYR A 658 11.23 -21.84 -4.12
C TYR A 658 12.20 -22.75 -4.88
N GLY A 659 11.85 -23.18 -6.09
CA GLY A 659 12.75 -23.90 -7.01
C GLY A 659 14.01 -23.10 -7.34
N LEU A 660 13.89 -21.80 -7.57
CA LEU A 660 15.04 -20.89 -7.76
C LEU A 660 15.92 -20.78 -6.51
N LEU A 661 15.32 -20.70 -5.32
CA LEU A 661 16.05 -20.70 -4.06
C LEU A 661 16.80 -22.04 -3.87
N ALA A 662 16.16 -23.17 -4.17
CA ALA A 662 16.79 -24.49 -4.14
C ALA A 662 17.95 -24.60 -5.14
N LEU A 663 17.79 -24.09 -6.37
CA LEU A 663 18.88 -24.04 -7.36
C LEU A 663 20.04 -23.16 -6.89
N ALA A 664 19.74 -22.01 -6.26
CA ALA A 664 20.76 -21.16 -5.67
C ALA A 664 21.50 -21.84 -4.52
N TRP A 665 20.79 -22.60 -3.69
CA TRP A 665 21.34 -23.40 -2.61
C TRP A 665 22.25 -24.54 -3.13
N LEU A 666 21.85 -25.20 -4.21
CA LEU A 666 22.61 -26.32 -4.83
C LEU A 666 23.80 -25.86 -5.68
N CYS A 667 23.90 -24.54 -5.98
CA CYS A 667 24.95 -24.02 -6.85
C CYS A 667 26.34 -24.10 -6.18
N PRO A 668 27.41 -24.51 -6.90
CA PRO A 668 28.74 -24.64 -6.32
C PRO A 668 29.33 -23.29 -5.89
N GLU A 669 30.11 -23.31 -4.80
CA GLU A 669 30.83 -22.13 -4.30
C GLU A 669 32.08 -21.82 -5.11
N GLU A 670 32.38 -20.54 -5.33
CA GLU A 670 33.68 -20.04 -5.71
C GLU A 670 34.44 -19.63 -4.46
N GLY A 671 35.66 -20.09 -4.28
CA GLY A 671 36.55 -19.65 -3.22
C GLY A 671 36.78 -20.64 -2.11
N GLY A 672 37.59 -20.28 -1.13
CA GLY A 672 37.99 -21.13 -0.03
C GLY A 672 36.80 -21.70 0.74
N ALA A 673 36.84 -22.99 1.02
CA ALA A 673 35.78 -23.69 1.70
C ALA A 673 35.53 -23.06 3.08
N MET A 674 34.35 -22.50 3.29
CA MET A 674 33.89 -22.10 4.63
C MET A 674 33.86 -23.34 5.55
N PRO A 675 34.53 -23.29 6.73
CA PRO A 675 34.55 -24.43 7.66
C PRO A 675 33.11 -24.82 8.08
N PRO A 676 32.85 -26.14 8.29
CA PRO A 676 31.53 -26.58 8.72
C PRO A 676 31.02 -25.88 9.99
N ALA A 677 31.89 -25.70 10.99
CA ALA A 677 31.54 -24.98 12.22
C ALA A 677 31.08 -23.56 11.96
N ALA A 678 31.71 -22.84 11.01
CA ALA A 678 31.30 -21.50 10.64
C ALA A 678 29.93 -21.48 9.91
N ARG A 679 29.64 -22.49 9.09
CA ARG A 679 28.30 -22.61 8.43
C ARG A 679 27.20 -22.81 9.47
N TRP A 680 27.42 -23.69 10.45
CA TRP A 680 26.47 -23.89 11.54
C TRP A 680 26.37 -22.67 12.44
N GLY A 681 27.48 -21.97 12.71
CA GLY A 681 27.44 -20.69 13.44
C GLY A 681 26.66 -19.61 12.70
N THR A 682 26.79 -19.53 11.37
CA THR A 682 26.00 -18.59 10.56
C THR A 682 24.51 -18.94 10.56
N LEU A 683 24.19 -20.24 10.43
CA LEU A 683 22.81 -20.73 10.52
C LEU A 683 22.21 -20.39 11.87
N PHE A 684 22.95 -20.63 12.96
CA PHE A 684 22.48 -20.29 14.31
C PHE A 684 22.16 -18.81 14.45
N ILE A 685 23.03 -17.91 13.94
CA ILE A 685 22.81 -16.46 13.94
C ILE A 685 21.53 -16.12 13.13
N ALA A 686 21.35 -16.72 11.96
CA ALA A 686 20.16 -16.48 11.14
C ALA A 686 18.89 -16.98 11.85
N LEU A 687 18.92 -18.16 12.47
CA LEU A 687 17.80 -18.68 13.25
C LEU A 687 17.48 -17.83 14.49
N CYS A 688 18.50 -17.24 15.14
CA CYS A 688 18.26 -16.26 16.21
C CYS A 688 17.50 -15.03 15.69
N CYS A 689 17.85 -14.51 14.50
CA CYS A 689 17.08 -13.41 13.88
C CYS A 689 15.64 -13.83 13.57
N CYS A 690 15.43 -15.02 12.99
CA CYS A 690 14.09 -15.55 12.73
C CYS A 690 13.29 -15.69 14.03
N GLY A 691 13.89 -16.27 15.08
CA GLY A 691 13.24 -16.42 16.38
C GLY A 691 12.87 -15.10 17.03
N LEU A 692 13.75 -14.09 16.94
CA LEU A 692 13.43 -12.75 17.44
C LEU A 692 12.35 -12.06 16.62
N ALA A 693 12.26 -12.31 15.31
CA ALA A 693 11.18 -11.77 14.48
C ALA A 693 9.83 -12.36 14.89
N VAL A 694 9.77 -13.68 15.07
CA VAL A 694 8.57 -14.37 15.57
C VAL A 694 8.22 -13.90 16.98
N LEU A 695 9.19 -13.86 17.91
CA LEU A 695 8.97 -13.40 19.27
C LEU A 695 8.48 -11.93 19.33
N GLY A 696 8.99 -11.09 18.43
CA GLY A 696 8.54 -9.71 18.31
C GLY A 696 7.05 -9.64 17.97
N CYS A 697 6.60 -10.40 16.97
CA CYS A 697 5.18 -10.46 16.60
C CYS A 697 4.31 -11.08 17.69
N ILE A 698 4.76 -12.16 18.34
CA ILE A 698 4.06 -12.76 19.49
C ILE A 698 3.86 -11.70 20.58
N SER A 699 4.88 -10.87 20.88
CA SER A 699 4.79 -9.88 21.96
C SER A 699 3.75 -8.79 21.74
N TRP A 700 3.25 -8.64 20.53
CA TRP A 700 2.19 -7.70 20.14
C TRP A 700 0.83 -8.38 19.95
N THR A 701 0.82 -9.71 19.86
CA THR A 701 -0.42 -10.47 19.66
C THR A 701 -1.27 -10.39 20.93
N PRO A 702 -2.53 -9.92 20.85
CA PRO A 702 -3.47 -9.98 21.96
C PRO A 702 -3.78 -11.43 22.33
N THR A 703 -4.03 -11.70 23.61
CA THR A 703 -4.21 -13.08 24.12
C THR A 703 -5.48 -13.78 23.62
N TYR A 704 -6.42 -13.03 23.03
CA TYR A 704 -7.63 -13.58 22.41
C TYR A 704 -7.44 -14.02 20.95
N TYR A 705 -6.27 -13.75 20.34
CA TYR A 705 -5.96 -14.20 19.00
C TYR A 705 -5.54 -15.67 18.99
N GLU A 706 -6.01 -16.40 17.99
CA GLU A 706 -5.69 -17.82 17.79
C GLU A 706 -4.39 -18.03 17.00
N THR A 707 -3.96 -17.03 16.23
CA THR A 707 -2.72 -17.03 15.43
C THR A 707 -1.86 -15.80 15.74
N ILE A 708 -0.58 -15.84 15.39
CA ILE A 708 0.36 -14.74 15.62
C ILE A 708 -0.03 -13.57 14.70
N TYR A 709 -0.45 -12.46 15.32
CA TYR A 709 -0.91 -11.28 14.61
C TYR A 709 0.20 -10.59 13.80
N GLY A 710 -0.09 -10.28 12.52
CA GLY A 710 0.79 -9.49 11.66
C GLY A 710 2.11 -10.14 11.26
N PHE A 711 2.30 -11.45 11.54
CA PHE A 711 3.53 -12.14 11.16
C PHE A 711 3.53 -12.49 9.67
N GLN A 712 4.63 -12.14 8.98
CA GLN A 712 4.79 -12.38 7.55
C GLN A 712 6.16 -12.96 7.23
N GLY A 713 6.23 -13.86 6.26
CA GLY A 713 7.49 -14.52 5.84
C GLY A 713 8.56 -13.55 5.36
N ARG A 714 8.19 -12.36 4.85
CA ARG A 714 9.13 -11.31 4.41
C ARG A 714 10.13 -10.87 5.49
N TYR A 715 9.81 -11.06 6.77
CA TYR A 715 10.74 -10.74 7.86
C TYR A 715 11.99 -11.63 7.89
N PHE A 716 12.00 -12.75 7.14
CA PHE A 716 13.17 -13.62 7.01
C PHE A 716 14.08 -13.26 5.83
N LEU A 717 13.65 -12.40 4.91
CA LEU A 717 14.42 -11.99 3.73
C LEU A 717 15.84 -11.48 4.06
N PRO A 718 16.08 -10.67 5.11
CA PRO A 718 17.41 -10.15 5.44
C PRO A 718 18.42 -11.23 5.79
N VAL A 719 17.96 -12.39 6.29
CA VAL A 719 18.81 -13.51 6.69
C VAL A 719 18.72 -14.71 5.73
N LEU A 720 17.84 -14.66 4.74
CA LEU A 720 17.61 -15.76 3.79
C LEU A 720 18.89 -16.29 3.14
N PRO A 721 19.85 -15.49 2.65
CA PRO A 721 21.10 -16.01 2.11
C PRO A 721 21.94 -16.76 3.13
N LEU A 722 21.83 -16.43 4.42
CA LEU A 722 22.57 -17.07 5.50
C LEU A 722 21.96 -18.44 5.85
N LEU A 723 20.63 -18.57 5.80
CA LEU A 723 19.93 -19.85 5.96
C LEU A 723 20.35 -20.86 4.89
N LEU A 724 20.67 -20.40 3.68
CA LEU A 724 21.08 -21.24 2.55
C LEU A 724 22.58 -21.62 2.54
N LEU A 725 23.36 -21.24 3.58
CA LEU A 725 24.81 -21.58 3.65
C LEU A 725 25.10 -23.03 4.06
N VAL A 726 24.21 -23.67 4.81
CA VAL A 726 24.37 -25.06 5.23
C VAL A 726 23.84 -25.98 4.15
N ARG A 727 24.75 -26.74 3.53
CA ARG A 727 24.37 -27.68 2.47
C ARG A 727 25.29 -28.92 2.49
N PRO A 728 24.78 -30.10 2.11
CA PRO A 728 25.57 -31.29 1.88
C PRO A 728 26.44 -31.14 0.62
N LYS A 729 27.73 -31.44 0.70
CA LYS A 729 28.66 -31.40 -0.45
C LYS A 729 28.22 -32.30 -1.62
N ALA A 730 27.54 -33.40 -1.31
CA ALA A 730 27.06 -34.37 -2.29
C ALA A 730 25.96 -33.86 -3.23
N LEU A 731 25.25 -32.78 -2.85
CA LEU A 731 24.12 -32.25 -3.60
C LEU A 731 24.49 -31.04 -4.49
N CYS A 732 25.77 -30.75 -4.71
CA CYS A 732 26.15 -29.60 -5.54
C CYS A 732 25.93 -29.91 -7.04
N LEU A 733 25.35 -28.90 -7.75
CA LEU A 733 25.23 -28.94 -9.20
C LEU A 733 26.61 -28.96 -9.88
N ALA A 734 26.71 -29.66 -11.00
CA ALA A 734 27.93 -29.65 -11.81
C ALA A 734 28.01 -28.35 -12.64
N GLY A 735 29.17 -27.68 -12.61
CA GLY A 735 29.44 -26.49 -13.42
C GLY A 735 29.00 -25.16 -12.82
N ASP A 736 29.36 -24.07 -13.50
CA ASP A 736 28.99 -22.68 -13.09
C ASP A 736 27.58 -22.31 -13.59
N CYS A 737 26.59 -22.47 -12.74
CA CYS A 737 25.18 -22.15 -13.03
C CYS A 737 24.73 -20.79 -12.52
N ARG A 738 25.58 -20.02 -11.81
CA ARG A 738 25.22 -18.77 -11.13
C ARG A 738 24.53 -17.73 -12.02
N ARG A 739 25.08 -17.49 -13.19
CA ARG A 739 24.52 -16.52 -14.14
C ARG A 739 23.20 -17.01 -14.75
N GLY A 740 23.10 -18.34 -14.97
CA GLY A 740 21.86 -18.97 -15.43
C GLY A 740 20.72 -18.84 -14.41
N ILE A 741 21.04 -18.99 -13.12
CA ILE A 741 20.07 -18.81 -12.03
C ILE A 741 19.55 -17.36 -11.98
N VAL A 742 20.43 -16.37 -12.11
CA VAL A 742 20.02 -14.94 -12.15
C VAL A 742 19.15 -14.65 -13.38
N LEU A 743 19.48 -15.21 -14.54
CA LEU A 743 18.64 -15.08 -15.73
C LEU A 743 17.28 -15.76 -15.55
N ALA A 744 17.27 -16.97 -14.98
CA ALA A 744 16.04 -17.70 -14.70
C ALA A 744 15.14 -16.94 -13.71
N ALA A 745 15.71 -16.39 -12.63
CA ALA A 745 14.99 -15.56 -11.69
C ALA A 745 14.34 -14.35 -12.39
N ALA A 746 15.10 -13.65 -13.22
CA ALA A 746 14.58 -12.51 -13.96
C ALA A 746 13.47 -12.86 -14.96
N LEU A 747 13.52 -14.04 -15.58
CA LEU A 747 12.45 -14.50 -16.46
C LEU A 747 11.18 -14.89 -15.70
N VAL A 748 11.33 -15.46 -14.51
CA VAL A 748 10.21 -15.73 -13.60
C VAL A 748 9.57 -14.42 -13.16
N ASP A 749 10.36 -13.42 -12.78
CA ASP A 749 9.86 -12.09 -12.41
C ASP A 749 9.09 -11.40 -13.55
N ILE A 750 9.51 -11.57 -14.82
CA ILE A 750 8.75 -11.07 -15.97
C ILE A 750 7.37 -11.75 -16.04
N GLY A 751 7.29 -13.04 -15.75
CA GLY A 751 6.01 -13.73 -15.66
C GLY A 751 5.14 -13.24 -14.50
N VAL A 752 5.74 -13.00 -13.34
CA VAL A 752 5.05 -12.40 -12.18
C VAL A 752 4.56 -10.99 -12.51
N LEU A 753 5.38 -10.16 -13.15
CA LEU A 753 5.00 -8.81 -13.58
C LEU A 753 3.82 -8.83 -14.56
N LEU A 754 3.74 -9.83 -15.43
CA LEU A 754 2.57 -9.99 -16.31
C LEU A 754 1.30 -10.30 -15.51
N ASN A 755 1.39 -11.14 -14.46
CA ASN A 755 0.25 -11.38 -13.56
C ASN A 755 -0.14 -10.12 -12.79
N VAL A 756 0.84 -9.36 -12.28
CA VAL A 756 0.60 -8.06 -11.65
C VAL A 756 -0.10 -7.09 -12.60
N PHE A 757 0.36 -7.02 -13.85
CA PHE A 757 -0.29 -6.18 -14.88
C PHE A 757 -1.77 -6.56 -15.05
N LEU A 758 -2.07 -7.84 -15.20
CA LEU A 758 -3.44 -8.32 -15.40
C LEU A 758 -4.32 -8.05 -14.17
N ALA A 759 -3.79 -8.18 -12.98
CA ALA A 759 -4.54 -7.99 -11.74
C ALA A 759 -4.78 -6.51 -11.40
N VAL A 760 -3.85 -5.61 -11.73
CA VAL A 760 -3.85 -4.20 -11.28
C VAL A 760 -4.27 -3.23 -12.38
N VAL A 761 -3.75 -3.43 -13.60
CA VAL A 761 -3.93 -2.47 -14.71
C VAL A 761 -5.11 -2.85 -15.59
N ALA A 762 -5.34 -4.14 -15.75
CA ALA A 762 -6.36 -4.66 -16.65
C ALA A 762 -7.72 -4.98 -15.96
N ARG A 763 -7.83 -4.70 -14.66
CA ARG A 763 -9.08 -4.86 -13.90
C ARG A 763 -10.10 -3.80 -14.19
#